data_030de2fccb7c32f14d2a2cec0a240e30
#
_entry.id   030de2fccb7c32f14d2a2cec0a240e30
#
_cell.length_a   1.000
_cell.length_b   1.000
_cell.length_c   1.000
_cell.angle_alpha   90.00
_cell.angle_beta   90.00
_cell.angle_gamma   90.00
#
_symmetry.space_group_name_H-M   'P 1'
#
loop_
_entity.id
_entity.type
_entity.pdbx_description
1 polymer ?
#
loop_
_entity_poly.entity_id
_entity_poly.type
_entity_poly.pdbx_seq_one_letter_code
_entity_poly.pdbx_strand_id
1 'polypeptide(L)'
;MRVLLVNMPWASIDLPSLALGILKRSVDEGVPDSRAEVMHANIEFVDWVTRRTGFALGDYDYYSLASYFIGCGDWVFSSALYGDRSWRVAEFVEGTRKSVDAARREQAFTLHELADEFVRETARRIVERQPDVVGFTSTFQQNTAALAAARYVKELDPRIRTVMGGANCDGKQGEAMHRNFPFVDLVVRGEGEESFPALLTALQEGRGLDDIPGLCRRDEEGRCVVNPMRSRPLPPSAILAPDYTGYFERLASSRARSWVEPKLVVESARGCWWGEKHHCTFCGLNGSSMQFRSKNPSVFFDELTELARRHQVLDMYVVDNILDMNYLKSLLPRIAESGYDLRLQYEIKSNMRRHQLEILAEAGVIHVQPGIESLNSRVLGLMDKGVTGCLNVRMLRDASAVGLSVAWNYLYGFPGEEAADYDEVIEQIPALEHLNPPGSQAGRIAVERFSPYFNNPGLGFRELRSAQQYRYIYDLPEEELFDLAYIFDVPPRGIDDTVVDRLNAAITTWQQAHDSSRLTHTDFEDRIVLVSRRRAFDWSVLEVTDPCEVALFRLLDQPHTPAAAARKLGEVGEARVGEILGRWLGLGLVFTDGGQYVHVAPEAVNQELLRPGYLRQLGVDTVPDGAGDRAAASLQSAPV
;
A
#
# COMPACT_ATOMS: atom_id res chain seq x y z
N MET A 1 -29.44 -10.37 17.85
CA MET A 1 -29.30 -9.05 17.17
C MET A 1 -28.90 -9.27 15.71
N ARG A 2 -29.48 -8.53 14.76
CA ARG A 2 -29.09 -8.53 13.32
C ARG A 2 -28.11 -7.41 13.06
N VAL A 3 -26.90 -7.76 12.61
CA VAL A 3 -25.83 -6.81 12.32
C VAL A 3 -25.56 -6.81 10.82
N LEU A 4 -25.62 -5.66 10.18
CA LEU A 4 -25.26 -5.49 8.78
C LEU A 4 -23.98 -4.66 8.67
N LEU A 5 -22.92 -5.26 8.15
CA LEU A 5 -21.66 -4.57 7.85
C LEU A 5 -21.65 -4.17 6.38
N VAL A 6 -21.31 -2.93 6.07
CA VAL A 6 -21.42 -2.39 4.71
C VAL A 6 -20.07 -1.92 4.21
N ASN A 7 -19.68 -2.42 3.03
CA ASN A 7 -18.49 -1.98 2.30
C ASN A 7 -18.90 -1.03 1.18
N MET A 8 -18.80 0.26 1.44
CA MET A 8 -19.21 1.30 0.47
C MET A 8 -18.15 1.51 -0.64
N PRO A 9 -18.50 2.12 -1.82
CA PRO A 9 -17.50 2.69 -2.71
C PRO A 9 -16.60 3.68 -1.95
N TRP A 10 -15.31 3.75 -2.16
CA TRP A 10 -14.51 3.14 -3.22
C TRP A 10 -13.60 2.02 -2.67
N ALA A 11 -14.15 1.09 -1.92
CA ALA A 11 -13.38 -0.09 -1.53
C ALA A 11 -12.92 -0.87 -2.78
N SER A 12 -11.74 -1.50 -2.71
CA SER A 12 -11.25 -2.36 -3.79
C SER A 12 -12.29 -3.40 -4.20
N ILE A 13 -12.31 -3.77 -5.48
CA ILE A 13 -13.21 -4.80 -6.03
C ILE A 13 -12.53 -6.15 -6.23
N ASP A 14 -11.21 -6.19 -6.31
CA ASP A 14 -10.39 -7.41 -6.43
C ASP A 14 -9.92 -7.95 -5.07
N LEU A 15 -10.01 -7.12 -4.04
CA LEU A 15 -9.62 -7.45 -2.67
C LEU A 15 -10.84 -7.40 -1.72
N PRO A 16 -11.16 -8.51 -1.02
CA PRO A 16 -12.18 -8.47 0.03
C PRO A 16 -11.72 -7.60 1.21
N SER A 17 -12.66 -6.95 1.87
CA SER A 17 -12.36 -6.15 3.08
C SER A 17 -11.93 -7.06 4.24
N LEU A 18 -10.65 -6.97 4.62
CA LEU A 18 -10.11 -7.70 5.77
C LEU A 18 -10.86 -7.35 7.05
N ALA A 19 -11.06 -6.05 7.31
CA ALA A 19 -11.74 -5.57 8.50
C ALA A 19 -13.17 -6.15 8.63
N LEU A 20 -13.95 -6.13 7.54
CA LEU A 20 -15.33 -6.67 7.58
C LEU A 20 -15.34 -8.19 7.70
N GLY A 21 -14.38 -8.89 7.07
CA GLY A 21 -14.24 -10.34 7.21
C GLY A 21 -13.91 -10.76 8.64
N ILE A 22 -13.00 -10.05 9.30
CA ILE A 22 -12.65 -10.28 10.72
C ILE A 22 -13.82 -9.93 11.63
N LEU A 23 -14.43 -8.74 11.47
CA LEU A 23 -15.54 -8.30 12.32
C LEU A 23 -16.76 -9.21 12.20
N LYS A 24 -17.07 -9.68 10.98
CA LYS A 24 -18.14 -10.67 10.79
C LYS A 24 -17.89 -11.90 11.65
N ARG A 25 -16.69 -12.45 11.60
CA ARG A 25 -16.33 -13.63 12.39
C ARG A 25 -16.32 -13.34 13.89
N SER A 26 -15.80 -12.18 14.30
CA SER A 26 -15.79 -11.76 15.70
C SER A 26 -17.20 -11.64 16.29
N VAL A 27 -18.17 -11.18 15.49
CA VAL A 27 -19.59 -11.12 15.91
C VAL A 27 -20.20 -12.51 15.96
N ASP A 28 -20.03 -13.32 14.90
CA ASP A 28 -20.64 -14.64 14.79
C ASP A 28 -20.15 -15.62 15.87
N GLU A 29 -18.88 -15.50 16.30
CA GLU A 29 -18.27 -16.34 17.34
C GLU A 29 -18.36 -15.72 18.75
N GLY A 30 -18.36 -14.39 18.88
CA GLY A 30 -18.18 -13.68 20.14
C GLY A 30 -19.46 -13.07 20.74
N VAL A 31 -20.55 -12.91 19.96
CA VAL A 31 -21.78 -12.26 20.44
C VAL A 31 -22.96 -13.24 20.39
N PRO A 32 -23.45 -13.75 21.55
CA PRO A 32 -24.54 -14.68 21.59
C PRO A 32 -25.80 -14.15 20.87
N ASP A 33 -26.51 -15.03 20.20
CA ASP A 33 -27.78 -14.73 19.49
C ASP A 33 -27.66 -13.57 18.47
N SER A 34 -26.45 -13.33 17.97
CA SER A 34 -26.18 -12.36 16.92
C SER A 34 -25.62 -13.01 15.67
N ARG A 35 -25.89 -12.40 14.53
CA ARG A 35 -25.29 -12.75 13.24
C ARG A 35 -24.95 -11.50 12.47
N ALA A 36 -23.78 -11.51 11.85
CA ALA A 36 -23.34 -10.45 10.96
C ALA A 36 -23.45 -10.88 9.49
N GLU A 37 -24.07 -10.03 8.69
CA GLU A 37 -24.07 -10.11 7.22
C GLU A 37 -23.17 -9.00 6.68
N VAL A 38 -22.46 -9.24 5.56
CA VAL A 38 -21.68 -8.20 4.86
C VAL A 38 -22.36 -7.85 3.54
N MET A 39 -22.68 -6.57 3.37
CA MET A 39 -23.18 -6.00 2.13
C MET A 39 -22.03 -5.35 1.36
N HIS A 40 -21.74 -5.86 0.17
CA HIS A 40 -20.66 -5.35 -0.70
C HIS A 40 -21.21 -4.28 -1.66
N ALA A 41 -21.57 -3.11 -1.12
CA ALA A 41 -22.11 -2.00 -1.89
C ALA A 41 -21.12 -1.44 -2.92
N ASN A 42 -19.81 -1.60 -2.73
CA ASN A 42 -18.78 -1.30 -3.71
C ASN A 42 -18.94 -2.14 -5.00
N ILE A 43 -19.17 -3.45 -4.89
CA ILE A 43 -19.44 -4.33 -6.03
C ILE A 43 -20.81 -4.03 -6.65
N GLU A 44 -21.82 -3.74 -5.82
CA GLU A 44 -23.14 -3.32 -6.29
C GLU A 44 -23.08 -2.02 -7.08
N PHE A 45 -22.21 -1.08 -6.69
CA PHE A 45 -21.97 0.17 -7.41
C PHE A 45 -21.42 -0.09 -8.81
N VAL A 46 -20.49 -1.01 -8.98
CA VAL A 46 -19.99 -1.40 -10.30
C VAL A 46 -21.13 -1.86 -11.20
N ASP A 47 -22.00 -2.76 -10.72
CA ASP A 47 -23.16 -3.23 -11.49
C ASP A 47 -24.15 -2.12 -11.79
N TRP A 48 -24.31 -1.18 -10.88
CA TRP A 48 -25.25 -0.07 -10.98
C TRP A 48 -24.76 0.99 -11.96
N VAL A 49 -23.49 1.42 -11.84
CA VAL A 49 -22.92 2.51 -12.66
C VAL A 49 -22.66 2.07 -14.10
N THR A 50 -22.22 0.83 -14.32
CA THR A 50 -21.96 0.31 -15.67
C THR A 50 -23.21 0.17 -16.53
N ARG A 51 -24.38 0.04 -15.92
CA ARG A 51 -25.66 0.05 -16.64
C ARG A 51 -26.11 1.43 -17.10
N ARG A 52 -25.56 2.49 -16.50
CA ARG A 52 -25.95 3.89 -16.71
C ARG A 52 -24.93 4.70 -17.51
N THR A 53 -23.69 4.26 -17.46
CA THR A 53 -22.57 5.00 -18.05
C THR A 53 -21.61 4.03 -18.76
N GLY A 54 -20.57 4.57 -19.42
CA GLY A 54 -19.49 3.78 -20.00
C GLY A 54 -18.37 3.42 -18.99
N PHE A 55 -18.66 3.38 -17.69
CA PHE A 55 -17.70 3.17 -16.61
C PHE A 55 -17.01 1.80 -16.71
N ALA A 56 -15.69 1.76 -16.50
CA ALA A 56 -14.83 0.59 -16.66
C ALA A 56 -13.94 0.38 -15.42
N LEU A 57 -13.19 -0.73 -15.38
CA LEU A 57 -12.27 -1.05 -14.28
C LEU A 57 -11.27 0.07 -14.00
N GLY A 58 -10.57 0.56 -15.04
CA GLY A 58 -9.58 1.63 -14.85
C GLY A 58 -10.17 2.94 -14.35
N ASP A 59 -11.48 3.16 -14.53
CA ASP A 59 -12.21 4.29 -13.94
C ASP A 59 -12.41 4.05 -12.45
N TYR A 60 -12.78 2.83 -12.06
CA TYR A 60 -12.94 2.47 -10.64
C TYR A 60 -11.63 2.64 -9.88
N ASP A 61 -10.53 2.13 -10.42
CA ASP A 61 -9.20 2.23 -9.82
C ASP A 61 -8.76 3.70 -9.67
N TYR A 62 -9.12 4.55 -10.63
CA TYR A 62 -8.85 5.98 -10.52
C TYR A 62 -9.51 6.61 -9.28
N TYR A 63 -10.81 6.37 -9.05
CA TYR A 63 -11.53 6.95 -7.91
C TYR A 63 -11.22 6.25 -6.59
N SER A 64 -10.93 4.95 -6.60
CA SER A 64 -10.59 4.22 -5.39
C SER A 64 -9.20 4.58 -4.86
N LEU A 65 -8.22 4.75 -5.77
CA LEU A 65 -6.82 4.78 -5.42
C LEU A 65 -6.03 5.94 -6.04
N ALA A 66 -5.98 6.03 -7.39
CA ALA A 66 -5.10 6.98 -8.06
C ALA A 66 -5.42 8.45 -7.75
N SER A 67 -6.67 8.79 -7.43
CA SER A 67 -7.09 10.13 -7.05
C SER A 67 -7.12 10.40 -5.53
N TYR A 68 -6.54 9.50 -4.72
CA TYR A 68 -6.61 9.62 -3.25
C TYR A 68 -6.09 10.95 -2.72
N PHE A 69 -4.93 11.40 -3.18
CA PHE A 69 -4.34 12.68 -2.77
C PHE A 69 -5.08 13.91 -3.31
N ILE A 70 -6.05 13.70 -4.19
CA ILE A 70 -6.90 14.75 -4.77
C ILE A 70 -8.32 14.67 -4.17
N GLY A 71 -8.72 13.51 -3.62
CA GLY A 71 -10.03 13.30 -3.01
C GLY A 71 -11.20 13.24 -4.00
N CYS A 72 -10.96 12.84 -5.27
CA CYS A 72 -12.04 12.77 -6.28
C CYS A 72 -13.12 11.77 -5.89
N GLY A 73 -12.75 10.62 -5.31
CA GLY A 73 -13.70 9.60 -4.88
C GLY A 73 -14.64 10.07 -3.79
N ASP A 74 -14.11 10.72 -2.75
CA ASP A 74 -14.95 11.30 -1.70
C ASP A 74 -15.78 12.48 -2.22
N TRP A 75 -15.24 13.32 -3.10
CA TRP A 75 -16.01 14.40 -3.70
C TRP A 75 -17.21 13.90 -4.51
N VAL A 76 -17.08 12.79 -5.23
CA VAL A 76 -18.20 12.18 -5.98
C VAL A 76 -19.41 11.95 -5.07
N PHE A 77 -19.23 11.43 -3.87
CA PHE A 77 -20.34 11.15 -2.94
C PHE A 77 -20.71 12.32 -2.01
N SER A 78 -20.01 13.44 -2.07
CA SER A 78 -20.35 14.61 -1.27
C SER A 78 -21.71 15.21 -1.66
N SER A 79 -22.11 15.12 -2.95
CA SER A 79 -23.46 15.50 -3.39
C SER A 79 -24.55 14.73 -2.65
N ALA A 80 -24.34 13.42 -2.47
CA ALA A 80 -25.25 12.57 -1.70
C ALA A 80 -25.22 12.91 -0.20
N LEU A 81 -24.03 13.20 0.35
CA LEU A 81 -23.88 13.56 1.77
C LEU A 81 -24.63 14.84 2.12
N TYR A 82 -24.60 15.84 1.27
CA TYR A 82 -25.24 17.14 1.51
C TYR A 82 -26.62 17.31 0.83
N GLY A 83 -27.01 16.36 -0.05
CA GLY A 83 -28.27 16.42 -0.80
C GLY A 83 -28.28 17.51 -1.85
N ASP A 84 -27.12 17.93 -2.34
CA ASP A 84 -26.93 18.99 -3.32
C ASP A 84 -26.07 18.52 -4.49
N ARG A 85 -26.68 18.42 -5.69
CA ARG A 85 -25.98 18.01 -6.91
C ARG A 85 -24.97 19.07 -7.44
N SER A 86 -25.05 20.30 -6.96
CA SER A 86 -24.11 21.36 -7.28
C SER A 86 -23.01 21.53 -6.22
N TRP A 87 -22.94 20.60 -5.25
CA TRP A 87 -22.06 20.70 -4.11
C TRP A 87 -20.62 21.01 -4.50
N ARG A 88 -20.19 22.22 -4.18
CA ARG A 88 -18.81 22.73 -4.34
C ARG A 88 -18.11 22.37 -5.67
N VAL A 89 -18.90 22.36 -6.77
CA VAL A 89 -18.37 22.07 -8.11
C VAL A 89 -17.30 23.08 -8.52
N ALA A 90 -17.49 24.37 -8.22
CA ALA A 90 -16.53 25.42 -8.57
C ALA A 90 -15.20 25.24 -7.83
N GLU A 91 -15.26 24.94 -6.53
CA GLU A 91 -14.10 24.69 -5.68
C GLU A 91 -13.35 23.40 -6.10
N PHE A 92 -14.08 22.36 -6.46
CA PHE A 92 -13.49 21.13 -7.01
C PHE A 92 -12.77 21.42 -8.34
N VAL A 93 -13.38 22.14 -9.27
CA VAL A 93 -12.75 22.51 -10.55
C VAL A 93 -11.47 23.32 -10.32
N GLU A 94 -11.50 24.32 -9.43
CA GLU A 94 -10.32 25.11 -9.13
C GLU A 94 -9.24 24.29 -8.42
N GLY A 95 -9.61 23.50 -7.43
CA GLY A 95 -8.66 22.66 -6.66
C GLY A 95 -8.00 21.56 -7.50
N THR A 96 -8.69 21.06 -8.53
CA THR A 96 -8.22 19.95 -9.38
C THR A 96 -7.70 20.38 -10.75
N ARG A 97 -7.66 21.67 -11.03
CA ARG A 97 -7.37 22.24 -12.35
C ARG A 97 -6.08 21.73 -12.99
N LYS A 98 -5.03 21.52 -12.17
CA LYS A 98 -3.71 21.07 -12.63
C LYS A 98 -3.52 19.56 -12.61
N SER A 99 -4.32 18.84 -11.83
CA SER A 99 -4.11 17.42 -11.50
C SER A 99 -5.14 16.48 -12.12
N VAL A 100 -6.27 17.01 -12.63
CA VAL A 100 -7.33 16.21 -13.24
C VAL A 100 -7.58 16.72 -14.67
N ASP A 101 -7.49 15.83 -15.65
CA ASP A 101 -7.79 16.15 -17.04
C ASP A 101 -9.29 16.38 -17.28
N ALA A 102 -9.63 16.91 -18.47
CA ALA A 102 -11.00 17.29 -18.79
C ALA A 102 -11.95 16.08 -18.84
N ALA A 103 -11.48 14.92 -19.32
CA ALA A 103 -12.31 13.72 -19.46
C ALA A 103 -12.61 13.12 -18.08
N ARG A 104 -11.62 13.04 -17.21
CA ARG A 104 -11.79 12.60 -15.83
C ARG A 104 -12.68 13.54 -15.01
N ARG A 105 -12.60 14.83 -15.28
CA ARG A 105 -13.46 15.83 -14.62
C ARG A 105 -14.91 15.69 -15.05
N GLU A 106 -15.19 15.52 -16.33
CA GLU A 106 -16.54 15.27 -16.87
C GLU A 106 -17.13 13.97 -16.30
N GLN A 107 -16.32 12.92 -16.21
CA GLN A 107 -16.73 11.68 -15.59
C GLN A 107 -17.06 11.87 -14.10
N ALA A 108 -16.23 12.66 -13.36
CA ALA A 108 -16.47 12.96 -11.95
C ALA A 108 -17.80 13.73 -11.77
N PHE A 109 -18.13 14.69 -12.65
CA PHE A 109 -19.44 15.38 -12.62
C PHE A 109 -20.60 14.42 -12.83
N THR A 110 -20.50 13.54 -13.82
CA THR A 110 -21.52 12.52 -14.09
C THR A 110 -21.76 11.64 -12.87
N LEU A 111 -20.69 11.17 -12.21
CA LEU A 111 -20.79 10.33 -11.02
C LEU A 111 -21.35 11.11 -9.82
N HIS A 112 -20.94 12.36 -9.66
CA HIS A 112 -21.41 13.26 -8.60
C HIS A 112 -22.93 13.51 -8.70
N GLU A 113 -23.46 13.70 -9.91
CA GLU A 113 -24.90 13.83 -10.15
C GLU A 113 -25.68 12.55 -9.84
N LEU A 114 -25.08 11.39 -10.10
CA LEU A 114 -25.70 10.08 -9.92
C LEU A 114 -25.57 9.53 -8.49
N ALA A 115 -24.64 10.05 -7.70
CA ALA A 115 -24.28 9.50 -6.38
C ALA A 115 -25.47 9.43 -5.42
N ASP A 116 -26.31 10.46 -5.37
CA ASP A 116 -27.49 10.51 -4.50
C ASP A 116 -28.49 9.36 -4.79
N GLU A 117 -28.73 9.05 -6.06
CA GLU A 117 -29.63 7.95 -6.45
C GLU A 117 -29.10 6.61 -5.95
N PHE A 118 -27.82 6.33 -6.17
CA PHE A 118 -27.18 5.10 -5.73
C PHE A 118 -27.23 4.96 -4.20
N VAL A 119 -26.89 6.01 -3.47
CA VAL A 119 -26.83 5.96 -1.99
C VAL A 119 -28.24 5.76 -1.40
N ARG A 120 -29.27 6.42 -1.96
CA ARG A 120 -30.67 6.21 -1.54
C ARG A 120 -31.16 4.78 -1.81
N GLU A 121 -30.83 4.21 -2.96
CA GLU A 121 -31.14 2.80 -3.25
C GLU A 121 -30.43 1.87 -2.26
N THR A 122 -29.17 2.14 -1.94
CA THR A 122 -28.38 1.36 -0.97
C THR A 122 -29.00 1.45 0.43
N ALA A 123 -29.35 2.67 0.88
CA ALA A 123 -30.01 2.85 2.18
C ALA A 123 -31.35 2.12 2.30
N ARG A 124 -32.20 2.13 1.24
CA ARG A 124 -33.45 1.34 1.22
C ARG A 124 -33.16 -0.15 1.39
N ARG A 125 -32.18 -0.69 0.66
CA ARG A 125 -31.79 -2.11 0.77
C ARG A 125 -31.22 -2.46 2.14
N ILE A 126 -30.55 -1.53 2.81
CA ILE A 126 -30.12 -1.70 4.20
C ILE A 126 -31.34 -1.82 5.11
N VAL A 127 -32.27 -0.86 5.01
CA VAL A 127 -33.48 -0.85 5.87
C VAL A 127 -34.39 -2.05 5.61
N GLU A 128 -34.52 -2.51 4.37
CA GLU A 128 -35.29 -3.73 4.01
C GLU A 128 -34.74 -4.99 4.68
N ARG A 129 -33.44 -5.06 5.00
CA ARG A 129 -32.86 -6.16 5.80
C ARG A 129 -33.16 -6.06 7.29
N GLN A 130 -33.74 -4.95 7.73
CA GLN A 130 -34.12 -4.69 9.12
C GLN A 130 -32.98 -4.98 10.13
N PRO A 131 -31.79 -4.43 9.96
CA PRO A 131 -30.74 -4.60 10.95
C PRO A 131 -31.05 -3.82 12.23
N ASP A 132 -30.60 -4.35 13.37
CA ASP A 132 -30.58 -3.58 14.62
C ASP A 132 -29.42 -2.59 14.62
N VAL A 133 -28.29 -3.01 14.03
CA VAL A 133 -27.06 -2.23 13.88
C VAL A 133 -26.55 -2.31 12.43
N VAL A 134 -26.24 -1.17 11.85
CA VAL A 134 -25.49 -1.09 10.58
C VAL A 134 -24.10 -0.50 10.83
N GLY A 135 -23.06 -1.24 10.46
CA GLY A 135 -21.67 -0.84 10.57
C GLY A 135 -21.07 -0.51 9.21
N PHE A 136 -20.43 0.65 9.08
CA PHE A 136 -19.70 1.06 7.89
C PHE A 136 -18.19 1.05 8.18
N THR A 137 -17.42 0.37 7.34
CA THR A 137 -15.96 0.55 7.35
C THR A 137 -15.58 1.71 6.46
N SER A 138 -14.54 2.44 6.84
CA SER A 138 -14.00 3.52 6.03
C SER A 138 -12.48 3.52 6.04
N THR A 139 -11.92 3.40 4.83
CA THR A 139 -10.50 3.56 4.52
C THR A 139 -10.38 4.39 3.23
N PHE A 140 -9.28 5.10 3.04
CA PHE A 140 -9.09 5.93 1.84
C PHE A 140 -10.29 6.83 1.51
N GLN A 141 -10.89 6.70 0.34
CA GLN A 141 -11.97 7.54 -0.19
C GLN A 141 -13.38 6.94 0.06
N GLN A 142 -13.61 6.32 1.22
CA GLN A 142 -14.92 5.74 1.57
C GLN A 142 -15.77 6.60 2.50
N ASN A 143 -15.25 7.73 3.00
CA ASN A 143 -15.93 8.51 4.04
C ASN A 143 -17.28 9.03 3.60
N THR A 144 -17.34 9.77 2.50
CA THR A 144 -18.57 10.46 2.08
C THR A 144 -19.67 9.51 1.64
N ALA A 145 -19.31 8.41 0.97
CA ALA A 145 -20.28 7.36 0.60
C ALA A 145 -20.90 6.70 1.84
N ALA A 146 -20.07 6.37 2.84
CA ALA A 146 -20.51 5.77 4.09
C ALA A 146 -21.36 6.73 4.94
N LEU A 147 -20.92 7.99 5.08
CA LEU A 147 -21.66 9.03 5.78
C LEU A 147 -23.01 9.33 5.13
N ALA A 148 -23.06 9.43 3.79
CA ALA A 148 -24.30 9.64 3.07
C ALA A 148 -25.28 8.48 3.26
N ALA A 149 -24.78 7.24 3.22
CA ALA A 149 -25.61 6.04 3.47
C ALA A 149 -26.14 6.04 4.90
N ALA A 150 -25.29 6.34 5.90
CA ALA A 150 -25.72 6.45 7.30
C ALA A 150 -26.83 7.51 7.49
N ARG A 151 -26.69 8.69 6.84
CA ARG A 151 -27.69 9.74 6.86
C ARG A 151 -29.04 9.23 6.34
N TYR A 152 -29.08 8.61 5.17
CA TYR A 152 -30.32 8.11 4.59
C TYR A 152 -30.92 6.94 5.35
N VAL A 153 -30.10 6.08 5.95
CA VAL A 153 -30.60 5.03 6.86
C VAL A 153 -31.35 5.66 8.05
N LYS A 154 -30.78 6.70 8.68
CA LYS A 154 -31.43 7.41 9.80
C LYS A 154 -32.69 8.16 9.38
N GLU A 155 -32.75 8.70 8.16
CA GLU A 155 -33.95 9.34 7.60
C GLU A 155 -35.07 8.31 7.37
N LEU A 156 -34.75 7.09 6.93
CA LEU A 156 -35.71 6.04 6.63
C LEU A 156 -36.17 5.28 7.89
N ASP A 157 -35.24 4.94 8.78
CA ASP A 157 -35.53 4.29 10.05
C ASP A 157 -34.56 4.75 11.15
N PRO A 158 -34.96 5.73 11.98
CA PRO A 158 -34.10 6.28 13.03
C PRO A 158 -33.78 5.29 14.16
N ARG A 159 -34.44 4.12 14.22
CA ARG A 159 -34.18 3.08 15.23
C ARG A 159 -32.92 2.31 14.96
N ILE A 160 -32.52 2.17 13.68
CA ILE A 160 -31.30 1.47 13.29
C ILE A 160 -30.09 2.23 13.84
N ARG A 161 -29.26 1.55 14.61
CA ARG A 161 -28.00 2.14 15.12
C ARG A 161 -26.94 2.16 14.03
N THR A 162 -26.39 3.34 13.75
CA THR A 162 -25.31 3.54 12.77
C THR A 162 -23.96 3.60 13.47
N VAL A 163 -23.02 2.78 13.00
CA VAL A 163 -21.67 2.66 13.55
C VAL A 163 -20.65 2.88 12.43
N MET A 164 -19.65 3.74 12.66
CA MET A 164 -18.51 3.90 11.76
C MET A 164 -17.24 3.31 12.38
N GLY A 165 -16.35 2.78 11.55
CA GLY A 165 -15.03 2.27 11.95
C GLY A 165 -14.08 2.20 10.76
N GLY A 166 -12.89 1.64 10.98
CA GLY A 166 -11.82 1.56 9.99
C GLY A 166 -10.77 2.66 10.15
N ALA A 167 -9.75 2.66 9.28
CA ALA A 167 -8.58 3.54 9.43
C ALA A 167 -8.93 5.03 9.45
N ASN A 168 -9.94 5.46 8.69
CA ASN A 168 -10.40 6.86 8.67
C ASN A 168 -11.10 7.27 9.97
N CYS A 169 -11.32 6.34 10.90
CA CYS A 169 -11.94 6.61 12.20
C CYS A 169 -10.92 6.55 13.35
N ASP A 170 -9.61 6.41 13.10
CA ASP A 170 -8.65 6.34 14.19
C ASP A 170 -8.37 7.69 14.83
N GLY A 171 -8.07 7.70 16.14
CA GLY A 171 -7.69 8.88 16.90
C GLY A 171 -8.68 10.04 16.76
N LYS A 172 -8.17 11.22 16.43
CA LYS A 172 -8.96 12.47 16.27
C LYS A 172 -9.92 12.44 15.08
N GLN A 173 -9.62 11.67 14.05
CA GLN A 173 -10.48 11.55 12.87
C GLN A 173 -11.86 10.99 13.25
N GLY A 174 -11.89 9.92 14.04
CA GLY A 174 -13.15 9.35 14.52
C GLY A 174 -13.91 10.27 15.48
N GLU A 175 -13.20 11.04 16.33
CA GLU A 175 -13.83 12.03 17.17
C GLU A 175 -14.49 13.14 16.34
N ALA A 176 -13.79 13.68 15.34
CA ALA A 176 -14.32 14.71 14.45
C ALA A 176 -15.49 14.18 13.61
N MET A 177 -15.39 12.97 13.10
CA MET A 177 -16.48 12.31 12.37
C MET A 177 -17.74 12.21 13.24
N HIS A 178 -17.62 11.68 14.45
CA HIS A 178 -18.77 11.54 15.34
C HIS A 178 -19.34 12.90 15.78
N ARG A 179 -18.48 13.89 16.02
CA ARG A 179 -18.87 15.22 16.47
C ARG A 179 -19.69 15.98 15.43
N ASN A 180 -19.26 15.89 14.16
CA ASN A 180 -19.82 16.70 13.08
C ASN A 180 -20.98 16.04 12.31
N PHE A 181 -21.17 14.71 12.41
CA PHE A 181 -22.20 14.00 11.68
C PHE A 181 -23.20 13.35 12.66
N PRO A 182 -24.29 14.05 13.04
CA PRO A 182 -25.22 13.60 14.11
C PRO A 182 -25.99 12.32 13.76
N PHE A 183 -26.05 11.93 12.49
CA PHE A 183 -26.64 10.69 12.03
C PHE A 183 -25.69 9.48 12.19
N VAL A 184 -24.47 9.66 12.64
CA VAL A 184 -23.57 8.61 13.11
C VAL A 184 -23.76 8.48 14.62
N ASP A 185 -24.42 7.41 15.07
CA ASP A 185 -24.69 7.20 16.48
C ASP A 185 -23.42 6.88 17.27
N LEU A 186 -22.51 6.08 16.66
CA LEU A 186 -21.35 5.52 17.33
C LEU A 186 -20.15 5.47 16.36
N VAL A 187 -18.95 5.67 16.89
CA VAL A 187 -17.69 5.45 16.16
C VAL A 187 -16.76 4.56 17.00
N VAL A 188 -16.28 3.46 16.41
CA VAL A 188 -15.27 2.59 17.01
C VAL A 188 -13.90 2.97 16.45
N ARG A 189 -13.02 3.48 17.30
CA ARG A 189 -11.65 3.90 16.97
C ARG A 189 -10.66 2.80 17.29
N GLY A 190 -9.63 2.64 16.45
CA GLY A 190 -8.61 1.62 16.61
C GLY A 190 -9.10 0.20 16.28
N GLU A 191 -8.58 -0.80 16.98
CA GLU A 191 -8.86 -2.22 16.73
C GLU A 191 -10.28 -2.60 17.17
N GLY A 192 -11.10 -3.05 16.22
CA GLY A 192 -12.52 -3.29 16.43
C GLY A 192 -12.88 -4.69 16.93
N GLU A 193 -11.96 -5.66 16.90
CA GLU A 193 -12.23 -7.09 17.14
C GLU A 193 -12.80 -7.40 18.53
N GLU A 194 -12.48 -6.61 19.52
CA GLU A 194 -13.07 -6.72 20.86
C GLU A 194 -14.06 -5.60 21.17
N SER A 195 -13.76 -4.36 20.72
CA SER A 195 -14.62 -3.21 21.03
C SER A 195 -15.98 -3.32 20.34
N PHE A 196 -16.04 -3.82 19.10
CA PHE A 196 -17.31 -3.95 18.37
C PHE A 196 -18.21 -5.07 18.95
N PRO A 197 -17.73 -6.31 19.20
CA PRO A 197 -18.51 -7.31 19.92
C PRO A 197 -18.97 -6.86 21.31
N ALA A 198 -18.10 -6.18 22.08
CA ALA A 198 -18.47 -5.63 23.39
C ALA A 198 -19.59 -4.58 23.29
N LEU A 199 -19.53 -3.72 22.27
CA LEU A 199 -20.60 -2.76 21.95
C LEU A 199 -21.93 -3.47 21.68
N LEU A 200 -21.92 -4.48 20.81
CA LEU A 200 -23.15 -5.22 20.47
C LEU A 200 -23.75 -5.93 21.69
N THR A 201 -22.92 -6.55 22.51
CA THR A 201 -23.34 -7.18 23.76
C THR A 201 -23.95 -6.17 24.73
N ALA A 202 -23.31 -5.01 24.90
CA ALA A 202 -23.82 -3.95 25.76
C ALA A 202 -25.20 -3.42 25.27
N LEU A 203 -25.34 -3.25 23.94
CA LEU A 203 -26.62 -2.84 23.34
C LEU A 203 -27.73 -3.89 23.53
N GLN A 204 -27.42 -5.18 23.41
CA GLN A 204 -28.38 -6.28 23.66
C GLN A 204 -28.86 -6.32 25.11
N GLU A 205 -27.94 -6.12 26.04
CA GLU A 205 -28.21 -6.20 27.47
C GLU A 205 -28.72 -4.87 28.06
N GLY A 206 -28.78 -3.81 27.26
CA GLY A 206 -29.15 -2.46 27.73
C GLY A 206 -28.17 -1.88 28.76
N ARG A 207 -26.89 -2.28 28.69
CA ARG A 207 -25.83 -1.78 29.57
C ARG A 207 -25.29 -0.44 29.10
N GLY A 208 -24.64 0.29 30.02
CA GLY A 208 -23.87 1.49 29.70
C GLY A 208 -22.71 1.19 28.73
N LEU A 209 -22.30 2.20 27.97
CA LEU A 209 -21.25 2.12 26.94
C LEU A 209 -19.93 2.76 27.38
N ASP A 210 -19.82 3.18 28.65
CA ASP A 210 -18.69 3.97 29.15
C ASP A 210 -17.37 3.20 29.19
N ASP A 211 -17.44 1.90 29.39
CA ASP A 211 -16.28 1.03 29.54
C ASP A 211 -15.76 0.44 28.21
N ILE A 212 -16.39 0.77 27.07
CA ILE A 212 -15.98 0.25 25.77
C ILE A 212 -14.80 1.07 25.24
N PRO A 213 -13.60 0.50 25.08
CA PRO A 213 -12.43 1.26 24.67
C PRO A 213 -12.57 1.84 23.28
N GLY A 214 -12.12 3.09 23.10
CA GLY A 214 -12.10 3.77 21.82
C GLY A 214 -13.45 4.19 21.26
N LEU A 215 -14.56 3.94 21.96
CA LEU A 215 -15.89 4.30 21.49
C LEU A 215 -16.15 5.80 21.57
N CYS A 216 -16.67 6.39 20.49
CA CYS A 216 -17.36 7.67 20.53
C CYS A 216 -18.86 7.41 20.56
N ARG A 217 -19.58 8.09 21.47
CA ARG A 217 -21.01 8.00 21.71
C ARG A 217 -21.61 9.35 22.03
N ARG A 218 -22.94 9.49 22.04
CA ARG A 218 -23.62 10.71 22.48
C ARG A 218 -24.12 10.57 23.89
N ASP A 219 -24.02 11.67 24.66
CA ASP A 219 -24.68 11.78 25.96
C ASP A 219 -26.18 12.13 25.79
N GLU A 220 -26.87 12.34 26.91
CA GLU A 220 -28.30 12.68 26.92
C GLU A 220 -28.58 14.04 26.26
N GLU A 221 -27.60 14.92 26.22
CA GLU A 221 -27.68 16.24 25.57
C GLU A 221 -27.26 16.17 24.08
N GLY A 222 -26.90 15.01 23.55
CA GLY A 222 -26.47 14.80 22.18
C GLY A 222 -25.02 15.17 21.89
N ARG A 223 -24.20 15.49 22.90
CA ARG A 223 -22.80 15.86 22.75
C ARG A 223 -21.94 14.60 22.55
N CYS A 224 -20.85 14.76 21.80
CA CYS A 224 -19.88 13.69 21.61
C CYS A 224 -19.11 13.41 22.91
N VAL A 225 -19.23 12.18 23.40
CA VAL A 225 -18.42 11.63 24.51
C VAL A 225 -17.44 10.63 23.93
N VAL A 226 -16.19 10.73 24.33
CA VAL A 226 -15.06 9.95 23.79
C VAL A 226 -14.49 9.07 24.89
N ASN A 227 -14.65 7.78 24.75
CA ASN A 227 -14.04 6.83 25.68
C ASN A 227 -12.53 6.72 25.42
N PRO A 228 -11.71 6.49 26.45
CA PRO A 228 -10.27 6.27 26.29
C PRO A 228 -9.96 5.10 25.35
N MET A 229 -8.88 5.25 24.60
CA MET A 229 -8.34 4.12 23.82
C MET A 229 -7.78 3.04 24.76
N ARG A 230 -7.62 1.82 24.24
CA ARG A 230 -6.90 0.77 24.95
C ARG A 230 -5.48 1.24 25.33
N SER A 231 -5.03 0.84 26.51
CA SER A 231 -3.66 1.10 26.94
C SER A 231 -2.62 0.18 26.26
N ARG A 232 -3.07 -0.94 25.69
CA ARG A 232 -2.24 -1.89 24.96
C ARG A 232 -3.01 -2.40 23.74
N PRO A 233 -2.34 -2.61 22.59
CA PRO A 233 -2.96 -3.22 21.41
C PRO A 233 -3.37 -4.68 21.69
N LEU A 234 -4.25 -5.21 20.84
CA LEU A 234 -4.70 -6.59 20.95
C LEU A 234 -3.56 -7.58 20.74
N PRO A 235 -3.53 -8.70 21.49
CA PRO A 235 -2.58 -9.76 21.20
C PRO A 235 -2.90 -10.41 19.84
N PRO A 236 -1.89 -10.96 19.13
CA PRO A 236 -2.12 -11.60 17.82
C PRO A 236 -3.16 -12.73 17.85
N SER A 237 -3.31 -13.41 18.99
CA SER A 237 -4.30 -14.47 19.18
C SER A 237 -5.77 -13.99 19.20
N ALA A 238 -5.99 -12.70 19.37
CA ALA A 238 -7.33 -12.09 19.28
C ALA A 238 -7.73 -11.71 17.84
N ILE A 239 -6.79 -11.81 16.89
CA ILE A 239 -7.03 -11.48 15.49
C ILE A 239 -7.46 -12.75 14.76
N LEU A 240 -8.76 -12.86 14.50
CA LEU A 240 -9.35 -14.02 13.84
C LEU A 240 -9.06 -14.02 12.34
N ALA A 241 -9.07 -15.22 11.73
CA ALA A 241 -9.10 -15.34 10.28
C ALA A 241 -10.39 -14.73 9.71
N PRO A 242 -10.34 -14.01 8.57
CA PRO A 242 -11.52 -13.36 8.01
C PRO A 242 -12.50 -14.36 7.39
N ASP A 243 -13.79 -14.00 7.31
CA ASP A 243 -14.80 -14.70 6.52
C ASP A 243 -15.12 -13.89 5.25
N TYR A 244 -14.78 -14.43 4.10
CA TYR A 244 -14.97 -13.82 2.78
C TYR A 244 -16.08 -14.45 1.95
N THR A 245 -16.89 -15.35 2.51
CA THR A 245 -17.92 -16.08 1.79
C THR A 245 -18.86 -15.14 1.02
N GLY A 246 -19.40 -14.12 1.69
CA GLY A 246 -20.30 -13.15 1.04
C GLY A 246 -19.65 -12.33 -0.07
N TYR A 247 -18.35 -12.05 0.02
CA TYR A 247 -17.63 -11.34 -1.04
C TYR A 247 -17.55 -12.19 -2.31
N PHE A 248 -17.10 -13.43 -2.22
CA PHE A 248 -16.99 -14.31 -3.37
C PHE A 248 -18.33 -14.62 -4.01
N GLU A 249 -19.40 -14.85 -3.21
CA GLU A 249 -20.76 -15.03 -3.69
C GLU A 249 -21.26 -13.79 -4.45
N ARG A 250 -21.03 -12.60 -3.89
CA ARG A 250 -21.43 -11.33 -4.53
C ARG A 250 -20.65 -11.04 -5.80
N LEU A 251 -19.34 -11.26 -5.79
CA LEU A 251 -18.48 -11.05 -6.96
C LEU A 251 -18.85 -12.01 -8.10
N ALA A 252 -19.11 -13.28 -7.79
CA ALA A 252 -19.49 -14.29 -8.79
C ALA A 252 -20.75 -13.91 -9.60
N SER A 253 -21.67 -13.15 -8.98
CA SER A 253 -22.91 -12.68 -9.60
C SER A 253 -22.80 -11.29 -10.24
N SER A 254 -21.62 -10.64 -10.16
CA SER A 254 -21.37 -9.27 -10.64
C SER A 254 -20.68 -9.24 -12.00
N ARG A 255 -20.90 -8.16 -12.75
CA ARG A 255 -20.08 -7.81 -13.93
C ARG A 255 -18.60 -7.59 -13.57
N ALA A 256 -18.33 -7.12 -12.36
CA ALA A 256 -16.96 -6.94 -11.86
C ALA A 256 -16.13 -8.24 -11.91
N ARG A 257 -16.77 -9.42 -11.87
CA ARG A 257 -16.08 -10.72 -11.96
C ARG A 257 -15.25 -10.87 -13.25
N SER A 258 -15.69 -10.27 -14.35
CA SER A 258 -14.93 -10.29 -15.61
C SER A 258 -13.80 -9.25 -15.66
N TRP A 259 -13.72 -8.37 -14.69
CA TRP A 259 -12.72 -7.30 -14.63
C TRP A 259 -11.51 -7.68 -13.79
N VAL A 260 -11.70 -8.54 -12.79
CA VAL A 260 -10.70 -8.78 -11.76
C VAL A 260 -10.48 -10.27 -11.51
N GLU A 261 -9.26 -10.60 -11.13
CA GLU A 261 -8.90 -11.87 -10.51
C GLU A 261 -8.79 -11.63 -8.99
N PRO A 262 -9.76 -12.12 -8.20
CA PRO A 262 -9.78 -11.83 -6.78
C PRO A 262 -8.62 -12.50 -6.06
N LYS A 263 -8.04 -11.78 -5.11
CA LYS A 263 -7.01 -12.28 -4.19
C LYS A 263 -7.59 -12.41 -2.79
N LEU A 264 -7.01 -13.26 -1.99
CA LEU A 264 -7.28 -13.32 -0.56
C LEU A 264 -6.42 -12.28 0.16
N VAL A 265 -7.04 -11.46 0.98
CA VAL A 265 -6.33 -10.52 1.86
C VAL A 265 -6.07 -11.21 3.19
N VAL A 266 -4.84 -11.24 3.63
CA VAL A 266 -4.44 -11.88 4.88
C VAL A 266 -3.50 -10.99 5.68
N GLU A 267 -3.50 -11.16 6.99
CA GLU A 267 -2.69 -10.39 7.91
C GLU A 267 -1.92 -11.32 8.82
N SER A 268 -0.59 -11.29 8.74
CA SER A 268 0.29 -12.08 9.60
C SER A 268 0.85 -11.27 10.76
N ALA A 269 0.95 -9.94 10.62
CA ALA A 269 1.47 -9.06 11.66
C ALA A 269 0.82 -7.67 11.59
N ARG A 270 0.81 -6.97 12.72
CA ARG A 270 0.44 -5.55 12.85
C ARG A 270 1.57 -4.74 13.45
N GLY A 271 1.59 -3.44 13.14
CA GLY A 271 2.65 -2.54 13.55
C GLY A 271 3.91 -2.68 12.68
N CYS A 272 4.99 -2.05 13.09
CA CYS A 272 6.24 -2.07 12.35
C CYS A 272 7.44 -2.17 13.32
N TRP A 273 8.19 -3.30 13.28
CA TRP A 273 9.34 -3.49 14.17
C TRP A 273 10.49 -2.51 13.92
N TRP A 274 10.57 -1.95 12.69
CA TRP A 274 11.46 -0.84 12.40
C TRP A 274 10.93 0.45 13.01
N GLY A 275 9.63 0.73 12.83
CA GLY A 275 8.95 1.92 13.34
C GLY A 275 8.95 2.04 14.86
N GLU A 276 8.97 0.93 15.60
CA GLU A 276 9.11 0.95 17.06
C GLU A 276 10.43 1.59 17.53
N LYS A 277 11.48 1.54 16.71
CA LYS A 277 12.83 2.02 17.04
C LYS A 277 13.24 3.27 16.27
N HIS A 278 12.81 3.36 15.03
CA HIS A 278 13.28 4.30 14.01
C HIS A 278 12.14 4.81 13.15
N HIS A 279 11.07 5.22 13.63
CA HIS A 279 9.91 5.62 12.83
C HIS A 279 10.28 6.48 11.61
N CYS A 280 10.10 5.95 10.38
CA CYS A 280 10.38 6.68 9.14
C CYS A 280 9.65 8.02 9.14
N THR A 281 10.36 9.12 8.86
CA THR A 281 9.89 10.48 9.15
C THR A 281 8.58 10.86 8.46
N PHE A 282 8.28 10.28 7.32
CA PHE A 282 7.08 10.55 6.51
C PHE A 282 5.91 9.59 6.78
N CYS A 283 6.17 8.41 7.37
CA CYS A 283 5.19 7.33 7.45
C CYS A 283 4.12 7.58 8.51
N GLY A 284 2.87 7.67 8.09
CA GLY A 284 1.68 7.76 8.94
C GLY A 284 0.98 6.43 9.21
N LEU A 285 1.51 5.32 8.66
CA LEU A 285 0.93 3.99 8.82
C LEU A 285 0.95 3.53 10.29
N ASN A 286 0.10 2.58 10.61
CA ASN A 286 -0.14 2.04 11.96
C ASN A 286 -0.94 2.96 12.90
N GLY A 287 -1.43 4.10 12.43
CA GLY A 287 -2.32 4.96 13.17
C GLY A 287 -1.81 5.27 14.59
N SER A 288 -2.64 5.02 15.58
CA SER A 288 -2.31 5.24 17.00
C SER A 288 -1.45 4.12 17.61
N SER A 289 -1.12 3.01 16.91
CA SER A 289 -0.38 1.87 17.46
C SER A 289 0.73 1.36 16.56
N MET A 290 1.98 1.71 16.88
CA MET A 290 3.18 1.23 16.18
C MET A 290 3.68 -0.14 16.67
N GLN A 291 3.20 -0.63 17.80
CA GLN A 291 3.72 -1.85 18.42
C GLN A 291 3.61 -3.05 17.45
N PHE A 292 4.78 -3.64 17.14
CA PHE A 292 4.86 -4.81 16.28
C PHE A 292 4.46 -6.08 17.00
N ARG A 293 3.63 -6.88 16.36
CA ARG A 293 3.19 -8.18 16.84
C ARG A 293 2.75 -9.07 15.69
N SER A 294 3.19 -10.31 15.68
CA SER A 294 2.91 -11.29 14.63
C SER A 294 2.16 -12.50 15.15
N LYS A 295 1.36 -13.12 14.29
CA LYS A 295 0.66 -14.37 14.57
C LYS A 295 1.64 -15.52 14.75
N ASN A 296 1.23 -16.54 15.51
CA ASN A 296 1.97 -17.78 15.57
C ASN A 296 2.08 -18.39 14.16
N PRO A 297 3.29 -18.81 13.71
CA PRO A 297 3.50 -19.37 12.37
C PRO A 297 2.56 -20.51 11.99
N SER A 298 2.24 -21.39 12.95
CA SER A 298 1.34 -22.52 12.70
C SER A 298 -0.10 -22.07 12.52
N VAL A 299 -0.56 -21.12 13.34
CA VAL A 299 -1.92 -20.59 13.25
C VAL A 299 -2.11 -19.86 11.91
N PHE A 300 -1.11 -19.05 11.52
CA PHE A 300 -1.21 -18.34 10.24
C PHE A 300 -1.12 -19.26 9.03
N PHE A 301 -0.29 -20.31 9.07
CA PHE A 301 -0.25 -21.33 8.03
C PHE A 301 -1.61 -22.04 7.86
N ASP A 302 -2.25 -22.40 8.97
CA ASP A 302 -3.55 -23.05 8.94
C ASP A 302 -4.64 -22.10 8.39
N GLU A 303 -4.55 -20.80 8.71
CA GLU A 303 -5.40 -19.74 8.14
C GLU A 303 -5.26 -19.64 6.63
N LEU A 304 -4.02 -19.54 6.12
CA LEU A 304 -3.74 -19.48 4.68
C LEU A 304 -4.33 -20.68 3.93
N THR A 305 -4.08 -21.88 4.45
CA THR A 305 -4.52 -23.12 3.80
C THR A 305 -6.04 -23.32 3.89
N GLU A 306 -6.68 -22.89 4.98
CA GLU A 306 -8.12 -22.92 5.11
C GLU A 306 -8.79 -21.96 4.11
N LEU A 307 -8.33 -20.71 4.04
CA LEU A 307 -8.85 -19.70 3.12
C LEU A 307 -8.67 -20.14 1.65
N ALA A 308 -7.48 -20.66 1.30
CA ALA A 308 -7.23 -21.19 -0.04
C ALA A 308 -8.19 -22.32 -0.43
N ARG A 309 -8.41 -23.29 0.47
CA ARG A 309 -9.33 -24.40 0.24
C ARG A 309 -10.79 -23.96 0.14
N ARG A 310 -11.21 -23.04 1.04
CA ARG A 310 -12.60 -22.55 1.10
C ARG A 310 -12.99 -21.78 -0.15
N HIS A 311 -12.10 -20.89 -0.61
CA HIS A 311 -12.39 -19.96 -1.69
C HIS A 311 -11.80 -20.39 -3.05
N GLN A 312 -10.98 -21.44 -3.10
CA GLN A 312 -10.31 -21.94 -4.30
C GLN A 312 -9.45 -20.84 -4.98
N VAL A 313 -8.75 -20.03 -4.17
CA VAL A 313 -7.86 -18.94 -4.57
C VAL A 313 -6.51 -19.16 -3.93
N LEU A 314 -5.44 -19.07 -4.74
CA LEU A 314 -4.06 -19.27 -4.30
C LEU A 314 -3.29 -17.94 -4.20
N ASP A 315 -3.81 -16.87 -4.80
CA ASP A 315 -3.22 -15.55 -4.75
C ASP A 315 -3.60 -14.85 -3.44
N MET A 316 -2.58 -14.44 -2.69
CA MET A 316 -2.75 -13.83 -1.38
C MET A 316 -1.98 -12.52 -1.26
N TYR A 317 -2.68 -11.50 -0.83
CA TYR A 317 -2.11 -10.19 -0.50
C TYR A 317 -1.95 -10.10 1.03
N VAL A 318 -0.69 -10.12 1.49
CA VAL A 318 -0.38 -9.97 2.91
C VAL A 318 -0.24 -8.48 3.21
N VAL A 319 -1.10 -7.96 4.08
CA VAL A 319 -1.19 -6.51 4.37
C VAL A 319 -0.27 -6.05 5.51
N ASP A 320 0.71 -6.85 5.86
CA ASP A 320 1.69 -6.49 6.89
C ASP A 320 2.56 -5.32 6.42
N ASN A 321 2.75 -4.30 7.24
CA ASN A 321 3.64 -3.17 6.93
C ASN A 321 5.13 -3.55 6.92
N ILE A 322 5.48 -4.74 7.36
CA ILE A 322 6.82 -5.30 7.32
C ILE A 322 6.80 -6.78 7.73
N LEU A 323 7.47 -7.62 6.94
CA LEU A 323 7.62 -9.06 7.22
C LEU A 323 8.28 -9.30 8.60
N ASP A 324 7.73 -10.23 9.39
CA ASP A 324 8.42 -10.76 10.57
C ASP A 324 9.63 -11.62 10.16
N MET A 325 10.82 -11.15 10.52
CA MET A 325 12.07 -11.85 10.18
C MET A 325 12.16 -13.28 10.78
N ASN A 326 11.38 -13.61 11.81
CA ASN A 326 11.30 -14.97 12.35
C ASN A 326 10.59 -15.92 11.36
N TYR A 327 9.74 -15.42 10.49
CA TYR A 327 9.06 -16.24 9.49
C TYR A 327 9.99 -16.85 8.45
N LEU A 328 11.16 -16.27 8.23
CA LEU A 328 12.20 -16.87 7.39
C LEU A 328 12.66 -18.26 7.89
N LYS A 329 12.50 -18.55 9.17
CA LYS A 329 12.94 -19.81 9.81
C LYS A 329 11.78 -20.70 10.24
N SER A 330 10.56 -20.19 10.25
CA SER A 330 9.41 -20.88 10.84
C SER A 330 8.25 -21.09 9.88
N LEU A 331 7.70 -20.02 9.30
CA LEU A 331 6.52 -20.05 8.43
C LEU A 331 6.88 -20.39 6.97
N LEU A 332 7.84 -19.65 6.39
CA LEU A 332 8.14 -19.74 4.95
C LEU A 332 8.68 -21.13 4.56
N PRO A 333 9.60 -21.76 5.29
CA PRO A 333 9.99 -23.14 4.99
C PRO A 333 8.81 -24.13 5.05
N ARG A 334 7.89 -23.94 6.01
CA ARG A 334 6.69 -24.78 6.11
C ARG A 334 5.76 -24.60 4.90
N ILE A 335 5.62 -23.37 4.39
CA ILE A 335 4.84 -23.12 3.17
C ILE A 335 5.52 -23.83 1.97
N ALA A 336 6.83 -23.70 1.81
CA ALA A 336 7.59 -24.34 0.75
C ALA A 336 7.44 -25.88 0.79
N GLU A 337 7.53 -26.50 1.97
CA GLU A 337 7.39 -27.94 2.18
C GLU A 337 5.96 -28.46 2.01
N SER A 338 4.96 -27.59 2.08
CA SER A 338 3.54 -27.98 2.09
C SER A 338 3.02 -28.50 0.76
N GLY A 339 3.69 -28.17 -0.34
CA GLY A 339 3.25 -28.48 -1.70
C GLY A 339 2.04 -27.66 -2.19
N TYR A 340 1.60 -26.64 -1.45
CA TYR A 340 0.63 -25.66 -1.95
C TYR A 340 1.32 -24.69 -2.90
N ASP A 341 0.71 -24.44 -4.05
CA ASP A 341 1.16 -23.43 -5.02
C ASP A 341 0.61 -22.03 -4.65
N LEU A 342 0.90 -21.58 -3.42
CA LEU A 342 0.49 -20.25 -2.96
C LEU A 342 1.31 -19.18 -3.67
N ARG A 343 0.66 -18.09 -4.06
CA ARG A 343 1.28 -16.90 -4.63
C ARG A 343 1.10 -15.73 -3.68
N LEU A 344 2.17 -15.40 -2.97
CA LEU A 344 2.15 -14.42 -1.89
C LEU A 344 2.75 -13.09 -2.34
N GLN A 345 2.19 -11.99 -1.83
CA GLN A 345 2.75 -10.65 -1.94
C GLN A 345 3.05 -10.13 -0.54
N TYR A 346 4.27 -9.57 -0.32
CA TYR A 346 4.71 -9.11 1.00
C TYR A 346 5.39 -7.74 0.95
N GLU A 347 5.18 -6.93 1.99
CA GLU A 347 6.05 -5.79 2.28
C GLU A 347 7.26 -6.24 3.09
N ILE A 348 8.44 -5.81 2.66
CA ILE A 348 9.71 -6.23 3.26
C ILE A 348 10.65 -5.04 3.44
N LYS A 349 11.70 -5.22 4.24
CA LYS A 349 12.76 -4.23 4.32
C LYS A 349 13.79 -4.42 3.20
N SER A 350 14.25 -3.34 2.59
CA SER A 350 15.16 -3.36 1.42
C SER A 350 16.59 -3.83 1.74
N ASN A 351 16.96 -4.11 2.98
CA ASN A 351 18.28 -4.61 3.35
C ASN A 351 18.38 -6.15 3.41
N MET A 352 17.36 -6.87 2.98
CA MET A 352 17.38 -8.33 2.94
C MET A 352 18.54 -8.84 2.09
N ARG A 353 19.11 -9.98 2.50
CA ARG A 353 20.19 -10.65 1.79
C ARG A 353 19.63 -11.64 0.78
N ARG A 354 20.39 -11.96 -0.27
CA ARG A 354 19.98 -12.87 -1.35
C ARG A 354 19.40 -14.18 -0.82
N HIS A 355 20.07 -14.89 0.10
CA HIS A 355 19.56 -16.15 0.64
C HIS A 355 18.20 -16.02 1.38
N GLN A 356 17.85 -14.80 1.88
CA GLN A 356 16.55 -14.54 2.49
C GLN A 356 15.48 -14.34 1.42
N LEU A 357 15.85 -13.75 0.28
CA LEU A 357 14.96 -13.61 -0.88
C LEU A 357 14.72 -14.97 -1.56
N GLU A 358 15.73 -15.86 -1.57
CA GLU A 358 15.59 -17.25 -2.02
C GLU A 358 14.54 -18.00 -1.19
N ILE A 359 14.59 -17.88 0.16
CA ILE A 359 13.58 -18.47 1.05
C ILE A 359 12.17 -17.92 0.76
N LEU A 360 12.05 -16.61 0.47
CA LEU A 360 10.77 -16.02 0.07
C LEU A 360 10.25 -16.63 -1.24
N ALA A 361 11.11 -16.68 -2.26
CA ALA A 361 10.74 -17.23 -3.58
C ALA A 361 10.34 -18.72 -3.49
N GLU A 362 11.09 -19.53 -2.75
CA GLU A 362 10.79 -20.95 -2.49
C GLU A 362 9.46 -21.16 -1.79
N ALA A 363 9.06 -20.22 -0.92
CA ALA A 363 7.77 -20.24 -0.23
C ALA A 363 6.60 -19.73 -1.09
N GLY A 364 6.83 -19.40 -2.38
CA GLY A 364 5.79 -18.90 -3.27
C GLY A 364 5.53 -17.40 -3.15
N VAL A 365 6.44 -16.63 -2.54
CA VAL A 365 6.38 -15.16 -2.67
C VAL A 365 6.78 -14.80 -4.09
N ILE A 366 5.89 -14.15 -4.82
CA ILE A 366 6.10 -13.75 -6.22
C ILE A 366 6.33 -12.26 -6.37
N HIS A 367 5.86 -11.49 -5.41
CA HIS A 367 5.93 -10.03 -5.44
C HIS A 367 6.29 -9.48 -4.08
N VAL A 368 7.20 -8.51 -4.06
CA VAL A 368 7.62 -7.83 -2.84
C VAL A 368 7.59 -6.32 -3.00
N GLN A 369 7.24 -5.63 -1.91
CA GLN A 369 7.37 -4.18 -1.80
C GLN A 369 8.43 -3.85 -0.74
N PRO A 370 9.70 -3.67 -1.15
CA PRO A 370 10.73 -3.19 -0.24
C PRO A 370 10.62 -1.68 -0.09
N GLY A 371 10.76 -1.18 1.13
CA GLY A 371 10.78 0.26 1.38
C GLY A 371 12.05 0.92 0.85
N ILE A 372 12.21 1.06 -0.45
CA ILE A 372 13.38 1.66 -1.13
C ILE A 372 13.37 3.17 -1.03
N GLU A 373 12.36 3.83 -1.49
CA GLU A 373 12.02 5.26 -1.49
C GLU A 373 13.05 6.20 -2.16
N SER A 374 14.32 5.86 -2.17
CA SER A 374 15.42 6.61 -2.79
C SER A 374 16.64 5.72 -3.06
N LEU A 375 17.50 6.14 -3.97
CA LEU A 375 18.81 5.52 -4.24
C LEU A 375 19.99 6.37 -3.72
N ASN A 376 19.72 7.42 -2.94
CA ASN A 376 20.74 8.29 -2.34
C ASN A 376 20.74 8.13 -0.81
N SER A 377 21.90 7.80 -0.23
CA SER A 377 22.07 7.54 1.21
C SER A 377 21.78 8.74 2.09
N ARG A 378 22.06 9.98 1.64
CA ARG A 378 21.79 11.19 2.43
C ARG A 378 20.28 11.41 2.56
N VAL A 379 19.54 11.26 1.47
CA VAL A 379 18.08 11.35 1.45
C VAL A 379 17.45 10.24 2.30
N LEU A 380 17.96 9.00 2.20
CA LEU A 380 17.53 7.88 3.06
C LEU A 380 17.82 8.13 4.55
N GLY A 381 18.88 8.87 4.85
CA GLY A 381 19.18 9.35 6.21
C GLY A 381 18.15 10.35 6.72
N LEU A 382 17.67 11.28 5.87
CA LEU A 382 16.59 12.22 6.22
C LEU A 382 15.26 11.51 6.52
N MET A 383 15.04 10.34 5.90
CA MET A 383 13.86 9.49 6.12
C MET A 383 13.96 8.60 7.37
N ASP A 384 15.12 8.47 8.00
CA ASP A 384 15.44 7.46 9.04
C ASP A 384 15.17 6.00 8.58
N LYS A 385 15.52 5.70 7.30
CA LYS A 385 15.30 4.37 6.70
C LYS A 385 16.30 3.31 7.17
N GLY A 386 17.50 3.72 7.60
CA GLY A 386 18.57 2.84 8.06
C GLY A 386 19.13 1.91 6.98
N VAL A 387 19.09 2.34 5.71
CA VAL A 387 19.67 1.68 4.54
C VAL A 387 20.41 2.68 3.69
N THR A 388 21.23 2.20 2.73
CA THR A 388 21.97 3.05 1.77
C THR A 388 21.47 2.83 0.35
N GLY A 389 21.76 3.77 -0.57
CA GLY A 389 21.41 3.63 -1.98
C GLY A 389 22.03 2.35 -2.59
N CYS A 390 23.28 2.05 -2.27
CA CYS A 390 23.92 0.81 -2.71
C CYS A 390 23.21 -0.47 -2.17
N LEU A 391 22.68 -0.46 -0.95
CA LEU A 391 21.89 -1.58 -0.42
C LEU A 391 20.56 -1.73 -1.15
N ASN A 392 19.92 -0.62 -1.52
CA ASN A 392 18.69 -0.63 -2.31
C ASN A 392 18.92 -1.17 -3.72
N VAL A 393 20.00 -0.75 -4.40
CA VAL A 393 20.37 -1.30 -5.72
C VAL A 393 20.71 -2.79 -5.62
N ARG A 394 21.46 -3.21 -4.58
CA ARG A 394 21.70 -4.63 -4.30
C ARG A 394 20.38 -5.40 -4.14
N MET A 395 19.41 -4.85 -3.41
CA MET A 395 18.08 -5.47 -3.23
C MET A 395 17.39 -5.70 -4.58
N LEU A 396 17.36 -4.70 -5.46
CA LEU A 396 16.79 -4.82 -6.81
C LEU A 396 17.50 -5.90 -7.64
N ARG A 397 18.85 -5.92 -7.60
CA ARG A 397 19.67 -6.94 -8.27
C ARG A 397 19.38 -8.35 -7.74
N ASP A 398 19.40 -8.53 -6.42
CA ASP A 398 19.22 -9.82 -5.77
C ASP A 398 17.79 -10.36 -5.98
N ALA A 399 16.77 -9.49 -5.93
CA ALA A 399 15.39 -9.85 -6.24
C ALA A 399 15.25 -10.31 -7.71
N SER A 400 15.88 -9.60 -8.65
CA SER A 400 15.91 -10.00 -10.06
C SER A 400 16.57 -11.37 -10.25
N ALA A 401 17.66 -11.67 -9.52
CA ALA A 401 18.37 -12.93 -9.60
C ALA A 401 17.51 -14.13 -9.15
N VAL A 402 16.60 -13.94 -8.17
CA VAL A 402 15.71 -15.00 -7.66
C VAL A 402 14.31 -14.97 -8.27
N GLY A 403 14.06 -14.08 -9.25
CA GLY A 403 12.79 -14.00 -9.97
C GLY A 403 11.64 -13.33 -9.22
N LEU A 404 11.91 -12.56 -8.16
CA LEU A 404 10.92 -11.77 -7.46
C LEU A 404 10.60 -10.49 -8.23
N SER A 405 9.31 -10.23 -8.44
CA SER A 405 8.84 -8.92 -8.89
C SER A 405 8.91 -7.91 -7.75
N VAL A 406 9.36 -6.69 -8.05
CA VAL A 406 9.54 -5.63 -7.05
C VAL A 406 8.72 -4.41 -7.42
N ALA A 407 7.81 -3.98 -6.54
CA ALA A 407 7.20 -2.66 -6.58
C ALA A 407 7.86 -1.74 -5.56
N TRP A 408 8.11 -0.49 -5.94
CA TRP A 408 8.66 0.51 -5.05
C TRP A 408 8.36 1.93 -5.54
N ASN A 409 8.36 2.87 -4.60
CA ASN A 409 8.13 4.29 -4.88
C ASN A 409 9.46 5.05 -4.84
N TYR A 410 9.59 6.09 -5.66
CA TYR A 410 10.63 7.10 -5.53
C TYR A 410 10.02 8.34 -4.88
N LEU A 411 10.54 8.77 -3.73
CA LEU A 411 10.00 9.89 -2.96
C LEU A 411 10.98 11.07 -2.93
N TYR A 412 10.44 12.29 -2.92
CA TYR A 412 11.18 13.55 -2.76
C TYR A 412 10.37 14.56 -1.94
N GLY A 413 10.97 15.70 -1.63
CA GLY A 413 10.32 16.77 -0.86
C GLY A 413 10.69 16.76 0.61
N PHE A 414 11.78 16.08 0.98
CA PHE A 414 12.25 16.00 2.36
C PHE A 414 12.96 17.28 2.78
N PRO A 415 12.69 17.82 3.98
CA PRO A 415 13.44 18.95 4.51
C PRO A 415 14.94 18.65 4.56
N GLY A 416 15.75 19.47 3.89
CA GLY A 416 17.19 19.35 3.87
C GLY A 416 17.80 18.54 2.71
N GLU A 417 16.99 18.00 1.79
CA GLU A 417 17.52 17.44 0.54
C GLU A 417 18.02 18.55 -0.39
N GLU A 418 18.95 18.21 -1.28
CA GLU A 418 19.60 19.11 -2.22
C GLU A 418 19.59 18.53 -3.64
N ALA A 419 19.72 19.39 -4.66
CA ALA A 419 19.75 18.97 -6.06
C ALA A 419 20.85 17.93 -6.34
N ALA A 420 22.02 18.11 -5.74
CA ALA A 420 23.16 17.20 -5.89
C ALA A 420 22.85 15.76 -5.46
N ASP A 421 21.92 15.55 -4.51
CA ASP A 421 21.50 14.21 -4.08
C ASP A 421 20.84 13.41 -5.20
N TYR A 422 20.26 14.10 -6.16
CA TYR A 422 19.53 13.50 -7.28
C TYR A 422 20.36 13.44 -8.55
N ASP A 423 21.27 14.40 -8.78
CA ASP A 423 22.10 14.49 -9.98
C ASP A 423 22.93 13.22 -10.16
N GLU A 424 23.64 12.78 -9.11
CA GLU A 424 24.46 11.57 -9.15
C GLU A 424 23.63 10.29 -9.43
N VAL A 425 22.41 10.23 -8.91
CA VAL A 425 21.51 9.08 -9.15
C VAL A 425 20.99 9.11 -10.58
N ILE A 426 20.53 10.27 -11.08
CA ILE A 426 20.00 10.44 -12.44
C ILE A 426 21.04 10.00 -13.49
N GLU A 427 22.32 10.35 -13.31
CA GLU A 427 23.41 9.95 -14.21
C GLU A 427 23.64 8.43 -14.23
N GLN A 428 23.30 7.71 -13.15
CA GLN A 428 23.50 6.26 -13.01
C GLN A 428 22.28 5.41 -13.37
N ILE A 429 21.08 6.00 -13.52
CA ILE A 429 19.85 5.28 -13.91
C ILE A 429 20.05 4.40 -15.15
N PRO A 430 20.76 4.83 -16.22
CA PRO A 430 21.01 3.98 -17.39
C PRO A 430 21.70 2.64 -17.06
N ALA A 431 22.50 2.58 -15.99
CA ALA A 431 23.12 1.33 -15.54
C ALA A 431 22.11 0.35 -14.90
N LEU A 432 20.95 0.83 -14.46
CA LEU A 432 19.93 0.10 -13.73
C LEU A 432 18.73 -0.34 -14.57
N GLU A 433 18.65 0.03 -15.86
CA GLU A 433 17.47 -0.20 -16.74
C GLU A 433 16.97 -1.65 -16.77
N HIS A 434 17.81 -2.63 -16.50
CA HIS A 434 17.46 -4.06 -16.44
C HIS A 434 16.86 -4.50 -15.10
N LEU A 435 16.91 -3.66 -14.08
CA LEU A 435 16.31 -3.90 -12.75
C LEU A 435 14.91 -3.27 -12.68
N ASN A 436 14.06 -3.75 -11.77
CA ASN A 436 12.70 -3.20 -11.63
C ASN A 436 12.72 -1.69 -11.36
N PRO A 437 12.12 -0.86 -12.23
CA PRO A 437 12.00 0.58 -12.03
C PRO A 437 11.01 0.92 -10.92
N PRO A 438 10.95 2.18 -10.46
CA PRO A 438 9.83 2.67 -9.65
C PRO A 438 8.51 2.45 -10.39
N GLY A 439 7.45 2.13 -9.65
CA GLY A 439 6.15 1.85 -10.24
C GLY A 439 5.45 3.06 -10.86
N SER A 440 5.79 4.25 -10.42
CA SER A 440 5.26 5.53 -10.90
C SER A 440 6.36 6.57 -11.03
N GLN A 441 5.99 7.78 -11.43
CA GLN A 441 6.86 8.95 -11.32
C GLN A 441 7.24 9.21 -9.86
N ALA A 442 8.34 9.91 -9.62
CA ALA A 442 8.71 10.32 -8.28
C ALA A 442 7.61 11.17 -7.64
N GLY A 443 7.19 10.78 -6.44
CA GLY A 443 6.15 11.43 -5.67
C GLY A 443 6.72 12.41 -4.64
N ARG A 444 6.14 13.62 -4.55
CA ARG A 444 6.40 14.49 -3.41
C ARG A 444 5.74 13.90 -2.16
N ILE A 445 6.47 13.86 -1.05
CA ILE A 445 5.89 13.38 0.21
C ILE A 445 4.69 14.26 0.61
N ALA A 446 3.63 13.61 1.04
CA ALA A 446 2.57 14.25 1.80
C ALA A 446 2.90 14.17 3.30
N VAL A 447 2.47 15.15 4.08
CA VAL A 447 2.49 15.00 5.54
C VAL A 447 1.23 14.28 5.95
N GLU A 448 1.41 13.06 6.43
CA GLU A 448 0.32 12.19 6.88
C GLU A 448 0.14 12.31 8.39
N ARG A 449 -1.11 12.19 8.85
CA ARG A 449 -1.40 12.06 10.28
C ARG A 449 -0.64 10.87 10.86
N PHE A 450 -0.22 10.97 12.10
CA PHE A 450 0.60 10.00 12.84
C PHE A 450 2.07 9.94 12.43
N SER A 451 2.49 10.47 11.29
CA SER A 451 3.89 10.50 10.90
C SER A 451 4.72 11.36 11.86
N PRO A 452 6.05 11.11 11.99
CA PRO A 452 6.94 12.01 12.72
C PRO A 452 6.90 13.45 12.21
N TYR A 453 6.74 13.69 10.90
CA TYR A 453 6.58 15.05 10.35
C TYR A 453 5.31 15.74 10.83
N PHE A 454 4.22 15.02 11.04
CA PHE A 454 3.01 15.55 11.62
C PHE A 454 3.16 15.83 13.13
N ASN A 455 3.77 14.89 13.86
CA ASN A 455 3.85 14.93 15.32
C ASN A 455 4.96 15.88 15.83
N ASN A 456 6.00 16.15 15.02
CA ASN A 456 7.16 16.94 15.42
C ASN A 456 7.49 18.04 14.38
N PRO A 457 6.97 19.24 14.56
CA PRO A 457 7.25 20.39 13.67
C PRO A 457 8.75 20.75 13.55
N GLY A 458 9.57 20.32 14.52
CA GLY A 458 11.02 20.51 14.51
C GLY A 458 11.73 19.77 13.37
N LEU A 459 11.09 18.75 12.77
CA LEU A 459 11.61 18.02 11.61
C LEU A 459 11.47 18.78 10.28
N GLY A 460 10.88 19.97 10.26
CA GLY A 460 10.91 20.86 9.10
C GLY A 460 9.56 21.34 8.57
N PHE A 461 8.45 20.76 9.03
CA PHE A 461 7.10 21.18 8.65
C PHE A 461 6.38 21.82 9.85
N ARG A 462 6.35 23.14 9.91
CA ARG A 462 5.79 23.91 11.05
C ARG A 462 4.36 24.37 10.82
N GLU A 463 3.97 24.54 9.56
CA GLU A 463 2.67 25.08 9.19
C GLU A 463 1.88 23.97 8.50
N LEU A 464 1.08 23.25 9.26
CA LEU A 464 0.19 22.21 8.75
C LEU A 464 -1.21 22.81 8.57
N ARG A 465 -1.83 22.52 7.43
CA ARG A 465 -3.25 22.80 7.16
C ARG A 465 -3.88 21.52 6.62
N SER A 466 -5.18 21.33 6.86
CA SER A 466 -5.90 20.24 6.18
C SER A 466 -5.70 20.37 4.68
N ALA A 467 -5.42 19.27 3.97
CA ALA A 467 -5.20 19.31 2.53
C ALA A 467 -6.42 19.91 1.80
N GLN A 468 -6.16 20.59 0.70
CA GLN A 468 -7.18 21.37 -0.04
C GLN A 468 -8.43 20.54 -0.36
N GLN A 469 -8.29 19.24 -0.61
CA GLN A 469 -9.41 18.36 -0.92
C GLN A 469 -10.50 18.36 0.15
N TYR A 470 -10.17 18.43 1.43
CA TYR A 470 -11.17 18.41 2.50
C TYR A 470 -12.12 19.62 2.42
N ARG A 471 -11.69 20.75 1.86
CA ARG A 471 -12.49 21.97 1.73
C ARG A 471 -13.55 21.89 0.65
N TYR A 472 -13.35 21.13 -0.42
CA TYR A 472 -14.39 20.91 -1.43
C TYR A 472 -15.22 19.64 -1.20
N ILE A 473 -14.76 18.77 -0.29
CA ILE A 473 -15.52 17.59 0.12
C ILE A 473 -16.51 17.95 1.25
N TYR A 474 -16.05 18.65 2.30
CA TYR A 474 -16.82 18.87 3.52
C TYR A 474 -17.18 20.34 3.77
N ASP A 475 -18.31 20.56 4.48
CA ASP A 475 -18.74 21.85 5.03
C ASP A 475 -18.45 21.89 6.52
N LEU A 476 -17.19 22.05 6.85
CA LEU A 476 -16.74 22.07 8.24
C LEU A 476 -15.75 23.23 8.46
N PRO A 477 -15.72 23.81 9.67
CA PRO A 477 -14.67 24.76 10.06
C PRO A 477 -13.27 24.14 9.91
N GLU A 478 -12.25 24.96 9.69
CA GLU A 478 -10.87 24.51 9.49
C GLU A 478 -10.35 23.63 10.65
N GLU A 479 -10.73 23.92 11.88
CA GLU A 479 -10.34 23.11 13.05
C GLU A 479 -10.92 21.69 12.98
N GLU A 480 -12.17 21.55 12.53
CA GLU A 480 -12.81 20.25 12.34
C GLU A 480 -12.26 19.51 11.12
N LEU A 481 -11.96 20.26 10.04
CA LEU A 481 -11.26 19.69 8.88
C LEU A 481 -9.87 19.19 9.28
N PHE A 482 -9.15 19.95 10.12
CA PHE A 482 -7.85 19.55 10.63
C PHE A 482 -7.94 18.26 11.45
N ASP A 483 -8.93 18.13 12.33
CA ASP A 483 -9.15 16.91 13.11
C ASP A 483 -9.56 15.71 12.23
N LEU A 484 -10.37 15.93 11.18
CA LEU A 484 -10.85 14.90 10.27
C LEU A 484 -9.79 14.46 9.24
N ALA A 485 -8.86 15.34 8.86
CA ALA A 485 -7.90 15.09 7.80
C ALA A 485 -6.87 14.02 8.17
N TYR A 486 -6.49 13.20 7.19
CA TYR A 486 -5.32 12.32 7.24
C TYR A 486 -4.11 12.96 6.55
N ILE A 487 -4.35 13.72 5.47
CA ILE A 487 -3.31 14.37 4.66
C ILE A 487 -3.31 15.87 4.93
N PHE A 488 -2.12 16.46 5.00
CA PHE A 488 -1.91 17.86 5.29
C PHE A 488 -1.10 18.57 4.22
N ASP A 489 -1.56 19.74 3.82
CA ASP A 489 -0.81 20.67 2.99
C ASP A 489 0.25 21.38 3.83
N VAL A 490 1.44 21.47 3.26
CA VAL A 490 2.61 22.13 3.84
C VAL A 490 3.30 23.00 2.81
N PRO A 491 4.02 24.04 3.21
CA PRO A 491 4.91 24.76 2.29
C PRO A 491 5.91 23.78 1.65
N PRO A 492 6.08 23.79 0.30
CA PRO A 492 7.00 22.91 -0.38
C PRO A 492 8.41 22.96 0.22
N ARG A 493 9.03 21.80 0.36
CA ARG A 493 10.42 21.62 0.81
C ARG A 493 11.16 20.77 -0.20
N GLY A 494 12.48 20.73 -0.06
CA GLY A 494 13.34 19.89 -0.88
C GLY A 494 13.70 20.53 -2.23
N ILE A 495 13.84 19.69 -3.25
CA ILE A 495 14.29 20.07 -4.59
C ILE A 495 13.20 20.84 -5.37
N ASP A 496 13.65 21.64 -6.34
CA ASP A 496 12.77 22.40 -7.23
C ASP A 496 12.23 21.53 -8.39
N ASP A 497 11.24 22.09 -9.11
CA ASP A 497 10.56 21.38 -10.19
C ASP A 497 11.53 21.01 -11.35
N THR A 498 12.62 21.76 -11.57
CA THR A 498 13.61 21.45 -12.61
C THR A 498 14.33 20.13 -12.34
N VAL A 499 14.72 19.90 -11.09
CA VAL A 499 15.34 18.63 -10.67
C VAL A 499 14.34 17.49 -10.71
N VAL A 500 13.10 17.75 -10.27
CA VAL A 500 11.99 16.77 -10.33
C VAL A 500 11.71 16.34 -11.77
N ASP A 501 11.64 17.28 -12.72
CA ASP A 501 11.41 16.99 -14.14
C ASP A 501 12.52 16.11 -14.72
N ARG A 502 13.79 16.38 -14.38
CA ARG A 502 14.93 15.56 -14.80
C ARG A 502 14.87 14.15 -14.20
N LEU A 503 14.55 14.03 -12.91
CA LEU A 503 14.38 12.75 -12.25
C LEU A 503 13.25 11.95 -12.91
N ASN A 504 12.11 12.57 -13.15
CA ASN A 504 10.97 11.93 -13.77
C ASN A 504 11.22 11.52 -15.23
N ALA A 505 11.97 12.31 -15.98
CA ALA A 505 12.41 11.95 -17.33
C ALA A 505 13.31 10.70 -17.30
N ALA A 506 14.23 10.62 -16.34
CA ALA A 506 15.11 9.46 -16.17
C ALA A 506 14.32 8.21 -15.73
N ILE A 507 13.37 8.35 -14.80
CA ILE A 507 12.47 7.26 -14.39
C ILE A 507 11.63 6.77 -15.57
N THR A 508 11.06 7.69 -16.36
CA THR A 508 10.28 7.32 -17.57
C THR A 508 11.13 6.51 -18.56
N THR A 509 12.38 6.95 -18.78
CA THR A 509 13.32 6.23 -19.64
C THR A 509 13.61 4.84 -19.10
N TRP A 510 13.83 4.70 -17.80
CA TRP A 510 14.01 3.41 -17.13
C TRP A 510 12.79 2.48 -17.32
N GLN A 511 11.58 2.97 -17.04
CA GLN A 511 10.33 2.23 -17.20
C GLN A 511 10.15 1.72 -18.65
N GLN A 512 10.41 2.58 -19.64
CA GLN A 512 10.28 2.23 -21.07
C GLN A 512 11.36 1.25 -21.55
N ALA A 513 12.55 1.31 -20.96
CA ALA A 513 13.68 0.45 -21.35
C ALA A 513 13.64 -0.92 -20.66
N HIS A 514 13.00 -1.05 -19.51
CA HIS A 514 13.10 -2.20 -18.61
C HIS A 514 12.86 -3.55 -19.30
N ASP A 515 11.73 -3.71 -20.00
CA ASP A 515 11.35 -4.99 -20.62
C ASP A 515 12.32 -5.44 -21.73
N SER A 516 12.97 -4.48 -22.38
CA SER A 516 13.94 -4.74 -23.46
C SER A 516 15.39 -4.83 -22.98
N SER A 517 15.67 -4.37 -21.77
CA SER A 517 17.02 -4.31 -21.18
C SER A 517 17.36 -5.60 -20.44
N ARG A 518 18.61 -6.01 -20.55
CA ARG A 518 19.16 -7.16 -19.83
C ARG A 518 20.61 -6.90 -19.46
N LEU A 519 20.98 -7.25 -18.26
CA LEU A 519 22.36 -7.45 -17.83
C LEU A 519 22.39 -8.67 -16.93
N THR A 520 23.30 -9.60 -17.18
CA THR A 520 23.53 -10.75 -16.31
C THR A 520 25.01 -11.06 -16.24
N HIS A 521 25.42 -11.78 -15.20
CA HIS A 521 26.76 -12.35 -15.12
C HIS A 521 26.70 -13.85 -14.87
N THR A 522 27.72 -14.55 -15.33
CA THR A 522 28.03 -15.91 -14.96
C THR A 522 29.41 -15.94 -14.32
N ASP A 523 29.50 -16.49 -13.12
CA ASP A 523 30.76 -16.65 -12.39
C ASP A 523 31.37 -18.01 -12.70
N PHE A 524 32.55 -18.00 -13.31
CA PHE A 524 33.43 -19.15 -13.50
C PHE A 524 34.56 -19.08 -12.48
N GLU A 525 35.28 -20.19 -12.29
CA GLU A 525 36.34 -20.26 -11.29
C GLU A 525 37.43 -19.17 -11.53
N ASP A 526 37.80 -18.94 -12.80
CA ASP A 526 38.88 -18.06 -13.23
C ASP A 526 38.44 -16.73 -13.85
N ARG A 527 37.16 -16.55 -14.14
CA ARG A 527 36.64 -15.34 -14.82
C ARG A 527 35.15 -15.09 -14.55
N ILE A 528 34.74 -13.85 -14.81
CA ILE A 528 33.33 -13.45 -14.85
C ILE A 528 32.95 -13.10 -16.29
N VAL A 529 31.88 -13.68 -16.78
CA VAL A 529 31.32 -13.34 -18.11
C VAL A 529 30.03 -12.56 -17.91
N LEU A 530 29.97 -11.35 -18.47
CA LEU A 530 28.78 -10.49 -18.43
C LEU A 530 28.15 -10.40 -19.81
N VAL A 531 26.81 -10.46 -19.85
CA VAL A 531 26.02 -10.29 -21.08
C VAL A 531 25.07 -9.11 -20.90
N SER A 532 25.12 -8.15 -21.83
CA SER A 532 24.32 -6.92 -21.76
C SER A 532 23.50 -6.70 -23.04
N ARG A 533 22.27 -6.22 -22.86
CA ARG A 533 21.38 -5.67 -23.90
C ARG A 533 20.80 -4.32 -23.45
N ARG A 534 21.61 -3.46 -22.86
CA ARG A 534 21.20 -2.11 -22.43
C ARG A 534 21.56 -1.10 -23.52
N ARG A 535 20.62 -0.23 -23.88
CA ARG A 535 20.80 0.75 -24.98
C ARG A 535 21.87 1.80 -24.70
N ALA A 536 22.11 2.11 -23.44
CA ALA A 536 23.06 3.13 -23.02
C ALA A 536 24.54 2.70 -23.12
N PHE A 537 24.84 1.41 -23.42
CA PHE A 537 26.19 0.88 -23.40
C PHE A 537 26.51 0.10 -24.69
N ASP A 538 27.64 0.45 -25.35
CA ASP A 538 28.07 -0.12 -26.64
C ASP A 538 28.77 -1.48 -26.53
N TRP A 539 28.39 -2.30 -25.52
CA TRP A 539 28.95 -3.65 -25.38
C TRP A 539 27.84 -4.67 -25.10
N SER A 540 28.03 -5.88 -25.63
CA SER A 540 27.08 -6.99 -25.46
C SER A 540 27.63 -8.15 -24.65
N VAL A 541 28.93 -8.38 -24.69
CA VAL A 541 29.62 -9.40 -23.88
C VAL A 541 30.92 -8.79 -23.35
N LEU A 542 31.18 -9.03 -22.08
CA LEU A 542 32.41 -8.58 -21.41
C LEU A 542 32.96 -9.73 -20.57
N GLU A 543 34.22 -10.09 -20.77
CA GLU A 543 34.94 -11.04 -19.92
C GLU A 543 35.89 -10.30 -18.99
N VAL A 544 35.77 -10.55 -17.69
CA VAL A 544 36.70 -10.08 -16.66
C VAL A 544 37.59 -11.25 -16.28
N THR A 545 38.86 -11.21 -16.68
CA THR A 545 39.83 -12.31 -16.55
C THR A 545 41.02 -11.98 -15.64
N ASP A 546 41.26 -10.69 -15.36
CA ASP A 546 42.29 -10.28 -14.39
C ASP A 546 41.89 -10.78 -12.98
N PRO A 547 42.76 -11.56 -12.30
CA PRO A 547 42.40 -12.14 -11.00
C PRO A 547 41.99 -11.11 -9.94
N CYS A 548 42.60 -9.91 -9.97
CA CYS A 548 42.24 -8.83 -9.05
C CYS A 548 40.81 -8.29 -9.36
N GLU A 549 40.48 -8.12 -10.64
CA GLU A 549 39.17 -7.64 -11.07
C GLU A 549 38.09 -8.68 -10.79
N VAL A 550 38.36 -9.97 -11.01
CA VAL A 550 37.47 -11.09 -10.65
C VAL A 550 37.18 -11.10 -9.15
N ALA A 551 38.23 -10.98 -8.33
CA ALA A 551 38.08 -10.93 -6.87
C ALA A 551 37.33 -9.67 -6.41
N LEU A 552 37.57 -8.51 -7.05
CA LEU A 552 36.86 -7.27 -6.79
C LEU A 552 35.38 -7.38 -7.17
N PHE A 553 35.04 -7.96 -8.34
CA PHE A 553 33.66 -8.15 -8.77
C PHE A 553 32.88 -8.98 -7.74
N ARG A 554 33.44 -10.12 -7.33
CA ARG A 554 32.83 -10.97 -6.28
C ARG A 554 32.66 -10.25 -4.96
N LEU A 555 33.65 -9.43 -4.57
CA LEU A 555 33.59 -8.63 -3.34
C LEU A 555 32.44 -7.61 -3.38
N LEU A 556 32.19 -7.01 -4.55
CA LEU A 556 31.14 -6.02 -4.78
C LEU A 556 29.74 -6.64 -4.86
N ASP A 557 29.57 -7.93 -4.60
CA ASP A 557 28.27 -8.50 -4.24
C ASP A 557 27.66 -7.79 -3.02
N GLN A 558 28.51 -7.23 -2.16
CA GLN A 558 28.12 -6.35 -1.06
C GLN A 558 28.74 -4.95 -1.26
N PRO A 559 28.06 -3.88 -0.77
CA PRO A 559 28.60 -2.53 -0.88
C PRO A 559 29.94 -2.38 -0.16
N HIS A 560 30.95 -1.83 -0.86
CA HIS A 560 32.26 -1.54 -0.28
C HIS A 560 32.78 -0.17 -0.76
N THR A 561 33.52 0.54 0.11
CA THR A 561 34.34 1.67 -0.31
C THR A 561 35.63 1.16 -0.98
N PRO A 562 36.30 1.95 -1.86
CA PRO A 562 37.56 1.56 -2.48
C PRO A 562 38.61 1.15 -1.45
N ALA A 563 38.76 1.92 -0.36
CA ALA A 563 39.67 1.60 0.73
C ALA A 563 39.35 0.27 1.44
N ALA A 564 38.04 -0.03 1.66
CA ALA A 564 37.64 -1.29 2.27
C ALA A 564 37.87 -2.47 1.33
N ALA A 565 37.60 -2.29 0.03
CA ALA A 565 37.86 -3.30 -0.99
C ALA A 565 39.36 -3.62 -1.10
N ALA A 566 40.21 -2.60 -1.19
CA ALA A 566 41.67 -2.75 -1.23
C ALA A 566 42.21 -3.55 -0.03
N ARG A 567 41.76 -3.22 1.18
CA ARG A 567 42.15 -3.98 2.41
C ARG A 567 41.75 -5.46 2.34
N LYS A 568 40.60 -5.78 1.79
CA LYS A 568 40.12 -7.16 1.68
C LYS A 568 40.83 -7.96 0.57
N LEU A 569 41.25 -7.28 -0.50
CA LEU A 569 42.02 -7.87 -1.58
C LEU A 569 43.52 -8.03 -1.26
N GLY A 570 43.98 -7.46 -0.16
CA GLY A 570 45.33 -7.65 0.38
C GLY A 570 46.42 -6.85 -0.37
N GLU A 571 46.97 -7.39 -1.46
CA GLU A 571 48.11 -6.79 -2.18
C GLU A 571 47.73 -5.65 -3.13
N VAL A 572 46.44 -5.32 -3.26
CA VAL A 572 45.95 -4.31 -4.22
C VAL A 572 45.80 -2.96 -3.54
N GLY A 573 46.49 -1.95 -4.08
CA GLY A 573 46.41 -0.57 -3.58
C GLY A 573 45.03 0.07 -3.88
N GLU A 574 44.60 1.00 -3.02
CA GLU A 574 43.32 1.72 -3.16
C GLU A 574 43.21 2.48 -4.50
N ALA A 575 44.33 3.05 -4.98
CA ALA A 575 44.39 3.74 -6.28
C ALA A 575 44.00 2.81 -7.44
N ARG A 576 44.52 1.56 -7.44
CA ARG A 576 44.20 0.58 -8.47
C ARG A 576 42.73 0.14 -8.41
N VAL A 577 42.18 -0.06 -7.21
CA VAL A 577 40.76 -0.32 -7.04
C VAL A 577 39.90 0.83 -7.58
N GLY A 578 40.29 2.10 -7.28
CA GLY A 578 39.62 3.28 -7.78
C GLY A 578 39.62 3.37 -9.31
N GLU A 579 40.76 3.06 -9.99
CA GLU A 579 40.85 3.01 -11.44
C GLU A 579 39.89 1.98 -12.06
N ILE A 580 39.81 0.77 -11.47
CA ILE A 580 38.91 -0.31 -11.93
C ILE A 580 37.46 0.14 -11.77
N LEU A 581 37.11 0.67 -10.60
CA LEU A 581 35.74 1.12 -10.31
C LEU A 581 35.32 2.28 -11.21
N GLY A 582 36.19 3.25 -11.50
CA GLY A 582 35.93 4.34 -12.45
C GLY A 582 35.62 3.82 -13.85
N ARG A 583 36.45 2.86 -14.34
CA ARG A 583 36.20 2.19 -15.61
C ARG A 583 34.85 1.41 -15.61
N TRP A 584 34.55 0.66 -14.55
CA TRP A 584 33.31 -0.11 -14.43
C TRP A 584 32.08 0.77 -14.30
N LEU A 585 32.20 1.94 -13.69
CA LEU A 585 31.12 2.94 -13.67
C LEU A 585 30.78 3.38 -15.10
N GLY A 586 31.80 3.69 -15.93
CA GLY A 586 31.61 4.04 -17.35
C GLY A 586 31.03 2.90 -18.21
N LEU A 587 31.21 1.64 -17.81
CA LEU A 587 30.62 0.48 -18.44
C LEU A 587 29.23 0.12 -17.88
N GLY A 588 28.76 0.83 -16.86
CA GLY A 588 27.49 0.56 -16.19
C GLY A 588 27.46 -0.79 -15.45
N LEU A 589 28.60 -1.24 -14.92
CA LEU A 589 28.72 -2.50 -14.17
C LEU A 589 28.52 -2.30 -12.66
N VAL A 590 28.74 -1.11 -12.17
CA VAL A 590 28.62 -0.76 -10.76
C VAL A 590 27.75 0.47 -10.59
N PHE A 591 27.13 0.55 -9.43
CA PHE A 591 26.44 1.73 -8.90
C PHE A 591 27.24 2.25 -7.70
N THR A 592 27.28 3.56 -7.53
CA THR A 592 27.95 4.21 -6.40
C THR A 592 27.04 5.19 -5.69
N ASP A 593 27.14 5.20 -4.37
CA ASP A 593 26.44 6.15 -3.50
C ASP A 593 27.15 6.23 -2.15
N GLY A 594 27.32 7.44 -1.62
CA GLY A 594 28.01 7.67 -0.35
C GLY A 594 29.44 7.11 -0.30
N GLY A 595 30.16 7.07 -1.45
CA GLY A 595 31.50 6.53 -1.58
C GLY A 595 31.60 5.00 -1.51
N GLN A 596 30.47 4.30 -1.48
CA GLN A 596 30.39 2.84 -1.61
C GLN A 596 30.07 2.45 -3.06
N TYR A 597 30.45 1.26 -3.45
CA TYR A 597 30.20 0.67 -4.76
C TYR A 597 29.59 -0.72 -4.61
N VAL A 598 28.68 -1.08 -5.52
CA VAL A 598 28.06 -2.40 -5.63
C VAL A 598 27.91 -2.77 -7.11
N HIS A 599 28.15 -4.02 -7.51
CA HIS A 599 27.87 -4.40 -8.89
C HIS A 599 26.36 -4.56 -9.12
N VAL A 600 25.90 -4.25 -10.34
CA VAL A 600 24.48 -4.19 -10.70
C VAL A 600 23.99 -5.41 -11.51
N ALA A 601 24.87 -6.33 -11.88
CA ALA A 601 24.54 -7.47 -12.72
C ALA A 601 23.97 -8.63 -11.88
N PRO A 602 22.69 -9.05 -12.05
CA PRO A 602 22.18 -10.28 -11.46
C PRO A 602 22.92 -11.51 -12.00
N GLU A 603 23.02 -12.56 -11.19
CA GLU A 603 23.53 -13.85 -11.66
C GLU A 603 22.58 -14.51 -12.65
N ALA A 604 23.12 -15.16 -13.70
CA ALA A 604 22.35 -15.71 -14.81
C ALA A 604 21.47 -16.92 -14.47
N VAL A 605 21.66 -17.52 -13.31
CA VAL A 605 21.11 -18.81 -12.87
C VAL A 605 19.61 -18.74 -12.73
N ASN A 606 18.75 -18.86 -13.55
CA ASN A 606 17.27 -19.02 -13.51
C ASN A 606 16.42 -17.92 -14.16
N GLN A 607 16.99 -16.85 -14.69
CA GLN A 607 16.17 -15.78 -15.29
C GLN A 607 15.35 -16.23 -16.52
N GLU A 608 15.81 -17.23 -17.28
CA GLU A 608 15.09 -17.69 -18.48
C GLU A 608 13.88 -18.56 -18.16
N LEU A 609 13.93 -19.32 -17.06
CA LEU A 609 12.83 -20.20 -16.64
C LEU A 609 11.62 -19.45 -16.05
N LEU A 610 11.84 -18.22 -15.56
CA LEU A 610 10.83 -17.44 -14.84
C LEU A 610 10.13 -16.37 -15.71
N ARG A 611 10.50 -16.24 -17.00
CA ARG A 611 9.86 -15.28 -17.90
C ARG A 611 8.59 -15.85 -18.54
N PRO A 612 7.48 -15.07 -18.57
CA PRO A 612 6.26 -15.47 -19.28
C PRO A 612 6.49 -15.88 -20.74
N GLY A 613 7.48 -15.28 -21.42
CA GLY A 613 7.86 -15.63 -22.79
C GLY A 613 8.49 -17.02 -22.95
N TYR A 614 9.19 -17.52 -21.94
CA TYR A 614 9.76 -18.87 -21.98
C TYR A 614 8.69 -19.95 -21.83
N LEU A 615 7.70 -19.72 -20.98
CA LEU A 615 6.55 -20.61 -20.83
C LEU A 615 5.75 -20.72 -22.14
N ARG A 616 5.62 -19.62 -22.91
CA ARG A 616 5.01 -19.63 -24.25
C ARG A 616 5.82 -20.47 -25.25
N GLN A 617 7.16 -20.41 -25.19
CA GLN A 617 8.01 -21.24 -26.06
C GLN A 617 7.92 -22.75 -25.75
N LEU A 618 7.56 -23.09 -24.51
CA LEU A 618 7.29 -24.47 -24.09
C LEU A 618 5.85 -24.93 -24.37
N GLY A 619 5.01 -24.11 -25.03
CA GLY A 619 3.63 -24.46 -25.37
C GLY A 619 2.69 -24.43 -24.14
N VAL A 620 3.07 -23.78 -23.05
CA VAL A 620 2.20 -23.52 -21.93
C VAL A 620 1.45 -22.22 -22.24
N ASP A 621 0.14 -22.30 -22.50
CA ASP A 621 -0.72 -21.14 -22.70
C ASP A 621 -0.72 -20.27 -21.42
N THR A 622 0.01 -19.18 -21.45
CA THR A 622 -0.09 -18.14 -20.43
C THR A 622 -1.26 -17.22 -20.77
N VAL A 623 -1.96 -16.74 -19.75
CA VAL A 623 -3.06 -15.76 -19.86
C VAL A 623 -2.66 -14.62 -20.81
N PRO A 624 -3.56 -14.10 -21.68
CA PRO A 624 -3.24 -13.09 -22.70
C PRO A 624 -2.59 -11.84 -22.11
N ASP A 625 -1.57 -11.32 -22.82
CA ASP A 625 -0.94 -10.04 -22.49
C ASP A 625 -1.99 -8.93 -22.33
N GLY A 626 -2.06 -8.36 -21.16
CA GLY A 626 -2.99 -7.27 -20.83
C GLY A 626 -3.59 -7.34 -19.43
N ALA A 627 -3.56 -8.49 -18.77
CA ALA A 627 -4.05 -8.63 -17.40
C ALA A 627 -2.92 -8.44 -16.35
N GLY A 628 -1.67 -8.86 -16.65
CA GLY A 628 -0.55 -8.76 -15.72
C GLY A 628 -0.07 -7.33 -15.46
N ASP A 629 0.02 -6.51 -16.50
CA ASP A 629 0.49 -5.12 -16.36
C ASP A 629 -0.52 -4.20 -15.64
N ARG A 630 -1.83 -4.53 -15.73
CA ARG A 630 -2.87 -3.75 -15.06
C ARG A 630 -3.00 -4.06 -13.57
N ALA A 631 -2.77 -5.31 -13.18
CA ALA A 631 -2.77 -5.70 -11.76
C ALA A 631 -1.56 -5.12 -11.00
N ALA A 632 -0.39 -5.05 -11.64
CA ALA A 632 0.79 -4.41 -11.04
C ALA A 632 0.59 -2.90 -10.84
N ALA A 633 -0.04 -2.21 -11.81
CA ALA A 633 -0.28 -0.78 -11.70
C ALA A 633 -1.28 -0.42 -10.59
N SER A 634 -2.31 -1.25 -10.33
CA SER A 634 -3.28 -0.99 -9.24
C SER A 634 -2.70 -1.21 -7.84
N LEU A 635 -1.65 -2.02 -7.72
CA LEU A 635 -1.00 -2.31 -6.43
C LEU A 635 0.13 -1.32 -6.09
N GLN A 636 0.60 -0.53 -7.08
CA GLN A 636 1.77 0.33 -6.96
C GLN A 636 1.50 1.68 -6.29
N SER A 637 0.26 2.07 -6.09
CA SER A 637 -0.12 3.40 -5.58
C SER A 637 -0.90 3.40 -4.27
N ALA A 638 -1.07 2.26 -3.61
CA ALA A 638 -1.71 2.23 -2.31
C ALA A 638 -0.71 2.49 -1.18
N PRO A 639 -0.90 3.53 -0.37
CA PRO A 639 -0.43 3.48 1.01
C PRO A 639 -1.30 2.45 1.73
N VAL A 640 -0.69 1.44 2.28
CA VAL A 640 -1.35 0.46 3.17
C VAL A 640 -1.64 1.11 4.51
#